data_c8cc040e562cc99de3b8e68becb19157
#
_entry.id   c8cc040e562cc99de3b8e68becb19157
#
_cell.length_a   1.000
_cell.length_b   1.000
_cell.length_c   1.000
_cell.angle_alpha   90.00
_cell.angle_beta   90.00
_cell.angle_gamma   90.00
#
_symmetry.space_group_name_H-M   'P 1'
#
loop_
_entity.id
_entity.type
_entity.pdbx_description
1 polymer ?
#
loop_
_entity_poly.entity_id
_entity_poly.type
_entity_poly.pdbx_seq_one_letter_code
_entity_poly.pdbx_strand_id
1 'polypeptide(L)'
;MTNVPETIRKRVDSLRATLEDHNYYYYVQDDPRIPDAEYDRLFRELQKLEAEHPELATEDSPTRRVGSSAETSFEEVTHRLPMLSLDNAFSEDELRDFDRRVRDRLGEDGAIEYVCEPKLDGLAVSLHYENGTLTRAATRGDGYTGEDITANIRTIPSVPLKLRGSGYPDLVEVRGEVYMPRAGFEKLNERLAEQGEKTFVNPRNAAAGSLRQKKSTVTARRPLELCAYSMAVTDESVLPETHWDSLQLVRGWGFRINPEMRKAEGVEACLDAYNELMAKRDSLPYEIDGIVFKVNRLDLQQELGFVSRAPRWAIAHKFPAQEELTIIEDVEFQVGRTGAVTPVARLKPVFVGGVTVSNATLHNMDEIRRLDVHIGDTVFIRRAGDVIPQVVKVVPEKRPAKAPTVEMPEHCPVCGSDIVQIEGEAVARCSGGLYCPAQRKEAIRHYASRKAMDIEGLGDRLIEMLVDEGMVSTVADLYRLTKFQIASLERMGDKSAANLIAAIDRSREPVLWRFLYALGIREVGEATAKGLAAHFGTLEAISEADEASLQTVPDVGPIVAGHIRSFFGQPHNQETLAALKKAGVTWQEEQVLSVDEQPLSGQTWVLTGTLSGMTRDQAKEKLEQLGAKVAGSVSKKTACVVAGEAAGSKLAKAEQLGVPVLDEEGLANLLREHGIEV
;
A
#
# COMPACT_ATOMS: atom_id res chain seq x y z
N MET A 1 7.75 -3.38 -50.86
CA MET A 1 7.42 -4.43 -49.89
C MET A 1 8.00 -5.72 -50.46
N THR A 2 9.11 -6.18 -49.92
CA THR A 2 9.75 -7.43 -50.30
C THR A 2 8.82 -8.58 -49.88
N ASN A 3 8.35 -9.34 -50.87
CA ASN A 3 7.41 -10.43 -50.61
C ASN A 3 8.21 -11.63 -50.06
N VAL A 4 8.21 -11.80 -48.71
CA VAL A 4 8.89 -12.97 -48.10
C VAL A 4 8.29 -14.26 -48.64
N PRO A 5 9.12 -15.19 -49.08
CA PRO A 5 8.64 -16.49 -49.57
C PRO A 5 7.78 -17.21 -48.52
N GLU A 6 6.67 -17.77 -48.95
CA GLU A 6 5.72 -18.48 -48.08
C GLU A 6 6.40 -19.63 -47.27
N THR A 7 7.40 -20.26 -47.85
CA THR A 7 8.20 -21.31 -47.20
C THR A 7 8.99 -20.79 -46.02
N ILE A 8 9.56 -19.58 -46.10
CA ILE A 8 10.30 -18.95 -45.01
C ILE A 8 9.33 -18.53 -43.89
N ARG A 9 8.19 -17.96 -44.24
CA ARG A 9 7.14 -17.59 -43.27
C ARG A 9 6.69 -18.81 -42.48
N LYS A 10 6.32 -19.90 -43.15
CA LYS A 10 5.93 -21.16 -42.50
C LYS A 10 7.04 -21.73 -41.62
N ARG A 11 8.30 -21.59 -42.02
CA ARG A 11 9.44 -22.08 -41.23
C ARG A 11 9.59 -21.26 -39.95
N VAL A 12 9.51 -19.94 -40.01
CA VAL A 12 9.56 -19.05 -38.84
C VAL A 12 8.42 -19.37 -37.86
N ASP A 13 7.19 -19.50 -38.35
CA ASP A 13 6.03 -19.85 -37.53
C ASP A 13 6.19 -21.22 -36.84
N SER A 14 6.69 -22.22 -37.59
CA SER A 14 6.98 -23.55 -37.05
C SER A 14 8.07 -23.53 -35.98
N LEU A 15 9.15 -22.76 -36.20
CA LEU A 15 10.24 -22.62 -35.21
C LEU A 15 9.77 -21.94 -33.93
N ARG A 16 8.96 -20.90 -34.02
CA ARG A 16 8.37 -20.24 -32.86
C ARG A 16 7.52 -21.19 -32.04
N ALA A 17 6.57 -21.85 -32.69
CA ALA A 17 5.70 -22.81 -32.02
C ALA A 17 6.50 -23.93 -31.33
N THR A 18 7.53 -24.46 -32.02
CA THR A 18 8.40 -25.50 -31.47
C THR A 18 9.19 -25.01 -30.26
N LEU A 19 9.78 -23.81 -30.32
CA LEU A 19 10.55 -23.23 -29.22
C LEU A 19 9.65 -22.86 -28.02
N GLU A 20 8.44 -22.36 -28.27
CA GLU A 20 7.44 -22.11 -27.22
C GLU A 20 7.01 -23.41 -26.53
N ASP A 21 6.80 -24.50 -27.29
CA ASP A 21 6.48 -25.81 -26.73
C ASP A 21 7.62 -26.33 -25.85
N HIS A 22 8.87 -26.23 -26.31
CA HIS A 22 10.02 -26.67 -25.52
C HIS A 22 10.25 -25.81 -24.28
N ASN A 23 10.04 -24.48 -24.35
CA ASN A 23 10.06 -23.60 -23.18
C ASN A 23 9.00 -24.03 -22.16
N TYR A 24 7.78 -24.32 -22.61
CA TYR A 24 6.71 -24.78 -21.73
C TYR A 24 7.07 -26.12 -21.06
N TYR A 25 7.55 -27.13 -21.81
CA TYR A 25 7.94 -28.39 -21.19
C TYR A 25 9.12 -28.26 -20.24
N TYR A 26 10.10 -27.43 -20.56
CA TYR A 26 11.29 -27.23 -19.75
C TYR A 26 10.99 -26.40 -18.48
N TYR A 27 10.41 -25.19 -18.64
CA TYR A 27 10.28 -24.23 -17.54
C TYR A 27 8.97 -24.33 -16.76
N VAL A 28 7.92 -24.96 -17.30
CA VAL A 28 6.60 -25.04 -16.65
C VAL A 28 6.27 -26.46 -16.20
N GLN A 29 6.63 -27.48 -17.01
CA GLN A 29 6.31 -28.88 -16.72
C GLN A 29 7.48 -29.65 -16.09
N ASP A 30 8.69 -29.07 -16.01
CA ASP A 30 9.94 -29.74 -15.60
C ASP A 30 10.19 -31.07 -16.37
N ASP A 31 9.76 -31.14 -17.65
CA ASP A 31 9.82 -32.31 -18.53
C ASP A 31 10.53 -31.99 -19.86
N PRO A 32 11.86 -31.76 -19.84
CA PRO A 32 12.60 -31.41 -21.07
C PRO A 32 12.54 -32.53 -22.11
N ARG A 33 12.02 -32.21 -23.30
CA ARG A 33 11.81 -33.19 -24.38
C ARG A 33 12.90 -33.22 -25.44
N ILE A 34 13.78 -32.23 -25.44
CA ILE A 34 14.97 -32.19 -26.30
C ILE A 34 16.20 -31.77 -25.48
N PRO A 35 17.43 -32.16 -25.90
CA PRO A 35 18.66 -31.66 -25.31
C PRO A 35 18.84 -30.17 -25.56
N ASP A 36 19.53 -29.48 -24.63
CA ASP A 36 19.82 -28.02 -24.70
C ASP A 36 20.49 -27.64 -26.03
N ALA A 37 21.41 -28.47 -26.54
CA ALA A 37 22.10 -28.24 -27.81
C ALA A 37 21.14 -28.18 -29.01
N GLU A 38 20.05 -28.97 -28.99
CA GLU A 38 19.04 -28.96 -30.06
C GLU A 38 18.13 -27.74 -29.94
N TYR A 39 17.76 -27.34 -28.70
CA TYR A 39 17.06 -26.10 -28.46
C TYR A 39 17.86 -24.90 -28.98
N ASP A 40 19.16 -24.81 -28.63
CA ASP A 40 20.06 -23.75 -29.09
C ASP A 40 20.16 -23.70 -30.63
N ARG A 41 20.17 -24.83 -31.29
CA ARG A 41 20.20 -24.90 -32.75
C ARG A 41 18.93 -24.31 -33.38
N LEU A 42 17.76 -24.66 -32.85
CA LEU A 42 16.47 -24.13 -33.31
C LEU A 42 16.36 -22.62 -33.03
N PHE A 43 16.81 -22.19 -31.87
CA PHE A 43 16.81 -20.79 -31.49
C PHE A 43 17.69 -19.94 -32.42
N ARG A 44 18.91 -20.37 -32.70
CA ARG A 44 19.81 -19.69 -33.63
C ARG A 44 19.26 -19.64 -35.06
N GLU A 45 18.59 -20.71 -35.51
CA GLU A 45 17.93 -20.73 -36.81
C GLU A 45 16.83 -19.68 -36.89
N LEU A 46 15.96 -19.59 -35.87
CA LEU A 46 14.93 -18.55 -35.79
C LEU A 46 15.54 -17.15 -35.78
N GLN A 47 16.55 -16.92 -34.94
CA GLN A 47 17.23 -15.63 -34.82
C GLN A 47 17.83 -15.17 -36.15
N LYS A 48 18.43 -16.10 -36.93
CA LYS A 48 18.98 -15.83 -38.25
C LYS A 48 17.89 -15.41 -39.24
N LEU A 49 16.78 -16.20 -39.29
CA LEU A 49 15.68 -15.90 -40.20
C LEU A 49 14.99 -14.58 -39.90
N GLU A 50 14.84 -14.22 -38.62
CA GLU A 50 14.29 -12.92 -38.21
C GLU A 50 15.25 -11.77 -38.48
N ALA A 51 16.55 -11.99 -38.45
CA ALA A 51 17.55 -10.98 -38.84
C ALA A 51 17.57 -10.74 -40.36
N GLU A 52 17.41 -11.81 -41.15
CA GLU A 52 17.34 -11.77 -42.64
C GLU A 52 15.99 -11.19 -43.11
N HIS A 53 14.92 -11.37 -42.33
CA HIS A 53 13.55 -10.92 -42.63
C HIS A 53 12.92 -10.20 -41.43
N PRO A 54 13.33 -8.95 -41.13
CA PRO A 54 12.87 -8.20 -39.97
C PRO A 54 11.35 -8.03 -39.91
N GLU A 55 10.67 -8.05 -41.06
CA GLU A 55 9.21 -8.00 -41.16
C GLU A 55 8.48 -9.22 -40.61
N LEU A 56 9.18 -10.33 -40.39
CA LEU A 56 8.65 -11.52 -39.73
C LEU A 56 8.86 -11.50 -38.22
N ALA A 57 9.75 -10.65 -37.69
CA ALA A 57 10.03 -10.58 -36.27
C ALA A 57 8.86 -9.92 -35.52
N THR A 58 8.15 -10.69 -34.69
CA THR A 58 7.04 -10.23 -33.86
C THR A 58 7.50 -9.96 -32.43
N GLU A 59 6.76 -9.15 -31.69
CA GLU A 59 7.10 -8.82 -30.30
C GLU A 59 7.03 -10.02 -29.35
N ASP A 60 6.20 -11.02 -29.68
CA ASP A 60 6.03 -12.26 -28.93
C ASP A 60 7.05 -13.35 -29.33
N SER A 61 8.00 -13.06 -30.24
CA SER A 61 9.04 -14.03 -30.60
C SER A 61 9.93 -14.40 -29.42
N PRO A 62 10.26 -15.69 -29.24
CA PRO A 62 11.24 -16.15 -28.25
C PRO A 62 12.60 -15.42 -28.35
N THR A 63 12.99 -14.97 -29.55
CA THR A 63 14.25 -14.24 -29.78
C THR A 63 14.22 -12.81 -29.26
N ARG A 64 13.05 -12.26 -28.98
CA ARG A 64 12.86 -10.88 -28.48
C ARG A 64 12.57 -10.77 -26.97
N ARG A 65 12.72 -11.87 -26.22
CA ARG A 65 12.55 -11.84 -24.77
C ARG A 65 13.48 -10.84 -24.08
N VAL A 66 14.64 -10.54 -24.64
CA VAL A 66 15.63 -9.62 -24.07
C VAL A 66 15.74 -8.36 -24.92
N GLY A 67 15.22 -7.23 -24.42
CA GLY A 67 15.32 -5.92 -25.07
C GLY A 67 16.72 -5.32 -24.95
N SER A 68 17.09 -4.44 -25.90
CA SER A 68 18.40 -3.77 -25.96
C SER A 68 18.43 -2.38 -25.29
N SER A 69 17.28 -1.78 -24.99
CA SER A 69 17.18 -0.45 -24.39
C SER A 69 17.29 -0.50 -22.86
N ALA A 70 18.04 0.46 -22.29
CA ALA A 70 18.05 0.68 -20.85
C ALA A 70 16.99 1.72 -20.50
N GLU A 71 16.09 1.39 -19.61
CA GLU A 71 15.11 2.32 -19.05
C GLU A 71 15.82 3.24 -18.04
N THR A 72 15.50 4.53 -18.09
CA THR A 72 16.05 5.51 -17.13
C THR A 72 15.28 5.54 -15.82
N SER A 73 13.97 5.22 -15.87
CA SER A 73 13.05 5.06 -14.72
C SER A 73 11.92 4.12 -15.10
N PHE A 74 11.34 3.44 -14.11
CA PHE A 74 10.11 2.67 -14.32
C PHE A 74 8.93 3.64 -14.38
N GLU A 75 8.05 3.43 -15.38
CA GLU A 75 6.79 4.16 -15.45
C GLU A 75 5.82 3.64 -14.39
N GLU A 76 4.93 4.51 -13.91
CA GLU A 76 3.89 4.13 -12.98
C GLU A 76 2.69 3.53 -13.75
N VAL A 77 2.19 2.41 -13.27
CA VAL A 77 1.04 1.69 -13.83
C VAL A 77 -0.07 1.61 -12.79
N THR A 78 -1.23 2.13 -13.11
CA THR A 78 -2.44 1.95 -12.29
C THR A 78 -3.05 0.58 -12.57
N HIS A 79 -3.28 -0.22 -11.51
CA HIS A 79 -3.95 -1.51 -11.62
C HIS A 79 -5.43 -1.33 -11.95
N ARG A 80 -5.94 -2.11 -12.93
CA ARG A 80 -7.38 -2.11 -13.27
C ARG A 80 -8.23 -2.62 -12.11
N LEU A 81 -7.74 -3.65 -11.43
CA LEU A 81 -8.31 -4.19 -10.20
C LEU A 81 -7.24 -4.12 -9.10
N PRO A 82 -7.54 -3.64 -7.89
CA PRO A 82 -6.55 -3.51 -6.83
C PRO A 82 -5.85 -4.83 -6.51
N MET A 83 -4.54 -4.79 -6.30
CA MET A 83 -3.72 -5.90 -5.82
C MET A 83 -3.63 -5.83 -4.29
N LEU A 84 -4.71 -6.18 -3.61
CA LEU A 84 -4.82 -6.06 -2.16
C LEU A 84 -3.88 -7.02 -1.43
N SER A 85 -3.49 -6.64 -0.22
CA SER A 85 -2.77 -7.52 0.70
C SER A 85 -3.70 -8.59 1.27
N LEU A 86 -3.15 -9.60 1.93
CA LEU A 86 -3.91 -10.59 2.69
C LEU A 86 -3.82 -10.26 4.18
N ASP A 87 -4.90 -10.51 4.91
CA ASP A 87 -4.83 -10.59 6.36
C ASP A 87 -3.99 -11.80 6.78
N ASN A 88 -3.36 -11.71 7.95
CA ASN A 88 -2.50 -12.77 8.46
C ASN A 88 -3.14 -13.47 9.66
N ALA A 89 -2.92 -14.79 9.76
CA ALA A 89 -3.09 -15.57 10.96
C ALA A 89 -1.73 -16.11 11.40
N PHE A 90 -1.49 -16.13 12.70
CA PHE A 90 -0.25 -16.61 13.32
C PHE A 90 -0.50 -17.78 14.29
N SER A 91 -1.76 -18.14 14.50
CA SER A 91 -2.18 -19.25 15.33
C SER A 91 -3.35 -20.00 14.71
N GLU A 92 -3.55 -21.24 15.17
CA GLU A 92 -4.70 -22.06 14.76
C GLU A 92 -6.03 -21.40 15.14
N ASP A 93 -6.10 -20.77 16.33
CA ASP A 93 -7.31 -20.10 16.79
C ASP A 93 -7.69 -18.91 15.90
N GLU A 94 -6.72 -18.15 15.41
CA GLU A 94 -6.97 -17.06 14.45
C GLU A 94 -7.49 -17.59 13.11
N LEU A 95 -7.03 -18.77 12.67
CA LEU A 95 -7.57 -19.41 11.47
C LEU A 95 -9.01 -19.93 11.70
N ARG A 96 -9.28 -20.53 12.87
CA ARG A 96 -10.67 -20.94 13.24
C ARG A 96 -11.61 -19.74 13.33
N ASP A 97 -11.12 -18.61 13.85
CA ASP A 97 -11.88 -17.36 13.89
C ASP A 97 -12.13 -16.79 12.49
N PHE A 98 -11.20 -16.94 11.57
CA PHE A 98 -11.42 -16.58 10.17
C PHE A 98 -12.54 -17.43 9.54
N ASP A 99 -12.46 -18.76 9.66
CA ASP A 99 -13.51 -19.67 9.14
C ASP A 99 -14.89 -19.37 9.73
N ARG A 100 -14.93 -19.12 11.05
CA ARG A 100 -16.18 -18.72 11.72
C ARG A 100 -16.75 -17.44 11.11
N ARG A 101 -15.92 -16.38 10.93
CA ARG A 101 -16.37 -15.12 10.31
C ARG A 101 -16.85 -15.30 8.88
N VAL A 102 -16.23 -16.21 8.11
CA VAL A 102 -16.66 -16.55 6.74
C VAL A 102 -18.05 -17.20 6.80
N ARG A 103 -18.24 -18.24 7.62
CA ARG A 103 -19.52 -18.95 7.76
C ARG A 103 -20.63 -18.04 8.29
N ASP A 104 -20.39 -17.28 9.35
CA ASP A 104 -21.36 -16.36 9.94
C ASP A 104 -21.88 -15.34 8.92
N ARG A 105 -20.99 -14.85 8.04
CA ARG A 105 -21.34 -13.85 7.02
C ARG A 105 -22.15 -14.45 5.88
N LEU A 106 -21.85 -15.68 5.49
CA LEU A 106 -22.59 -16.42 4.45
C LEU A 106 -23.89 -17.05 4.97
N GLY A 107 -24.08 -17.10 6.29
CA GLY A 107 -25.21 -17.83 6.89
C GLY A 107 -25.11 -19.33 6.68
N GLU A 108 -23.90 -19.88 6.53
CA GLU A 108 -23.64 -21.29 6.26
C GLU A 108 -23.30 -22.04 7.56
N ASP A 109 -24.05 -23.10 7.87
CA ASP A 109 -23.75 -23.99 8.99
C ASP A 109 -22.78 -25.12 8.60
N GLY A 110 -22.55 -25.34 7.29
CA GLY A 110 -21.69 -26.37 6.73
C GLY A 110 -20.21 -26.00 6.67
N ALA A 111 -19.38 -26.99 6.33
CA ALA A 111 -17.96 -26.76 6.05
C ALA A 111 -17.80 -26.00 4.73
N ILE A 112 -16.92 -25.00 4.72
CA ILE A 112 -16.54 -24.25 3.51
C ILE A 112 -15.36 -24.97 2.83
N GLU A 113 -15.42 -25.12 1.51
CA GLU A 113 -14.26 -25.60 0.74
C GLU A 113 -13.28 -24.47 0.48
N TYR A 114 -12.02 -24.70 0.86
CA TYR A 114 -10.90 -23.78 0.65
C TYR A 114 -9.89 -24.34 -0.36
N VAL A 115 -9.20 -23.45 -1.07
CA VAL A 115 -7.96 -23.77 -1.76
C VAL A 115 -6.81 -23.35 -0.87
N CYS A 116 -5.90 -24.30 -0.62
CA CYS A 116 -4.69 -24.14 0.18
C CYS A 116 -3.52 -23.97 -0.77
N GLU A 117 -2.85 -22.82 -0.75
CA GLU A 117 -1.74 -22.48 -1.64
C GLU A 117 -0.49 -22.15 -0.83
N PRO A 118 0.70 -22.73 -1.14
CA PRO A 118 1.94 -22.29 -0.53
C PRO A 118 2.14 -20.79 -0.75
N LYS A 119 2.45 -20.06 0.31
CA LYS A 119 2.77 -18.64 0.24
C LYS A 119 4.23 -18.47 -0.14
N LEU A 120 4.47 -18.34 -1.44
CA LEU A 120 5.81 -18.09 -1.97
C LEU A 120 6.39 -16.78 -1.44
N ASP A 121 7.67 -16.81 -1.12
CA ASP A 121 8.40 -15.63 -0.65
C ASP A 121 9.15 -14.97 -1.82
N GLY A 122 8.45 -14.10 -2.54
CA GLY A 122 8.92 -13.45 -3.76
C GLY A 122 8.43 -12.02 -3.91
N LEU A 123 8.12 -11.63 -5.13
CA LEU A 123 7.54 -10.34 -5.51
C LEU A 123 6.27 -10.54 -6.32
N ALA A 124 5.15 -10.03 -5.79
CA ALA A 124 3.86 -10.08 -6.46
C ALA A 124 3.82 -9.18 -7.71
N VAL A 125 3.34 -9.75 -8.81
CA VAL A 125 3.22 -9.05 -10.10
C VAL A 125 1.87 -9.29 -10.74
N SER A 126 1.42 -8.34 -11.57
CA SER A 126 0.30 -8.48 -12.49
C SER A 126 0.80 -8.52 -13.93
N LEU A 127 0.23 -9.43 -14.72
CA LEU A 127 0.55 -9.67 -16.12
C LEU A 127 -0.70 -9.46 -16.96
N HIS A 128 -0.68 -8.49 -17.87
CA HIS A 128 -1.82 -8.16 -18.71
C HIS A 128 -1.64 -8.74 -20.11
N TYR A 129 -2.64 -9.48 -20.52
CA TYR A 129 -2.70 -10.08 -21.87
C TYR A 129 -3.86 -9.47 -22.65
N GLU A 130 -3.58 -9.11 -23.89
CA GLU A 130 -4.57 -8.66 -24.87
C GLU A 130 -4.54 -9.62 -26.07
N ASN A 131 -5.68 -10.21 -26.40
CA ASN A 131 -5.77 -11.25 -27.44
C ASN A 131 -4.72 -12.37 -27.27
N GLY A 132 -4.49 -12.75 -26.01
CA GLY A 132 -3.54 -13.79 -25.63
C GLY A 132 -2.07 -13.38 -25.68
N THR A 133 -1.71 -12.14 -26.00
CA THR A 133 -0.33 -11.65 -26.05
C THR A 133 -0.03 -10.79 -24.82
N LEU A 134 1.13 -10.98 -24.20
CA LEU A 134 1.59 -10.17 -23.05
C LEU A 134 1.87 -8.73 -23.49
N THR A 135 1.05 -7.79 -23.06
CA THR A 135 1.18 -6.36 -23.39
C THR A 135 1.83 -5.57 -22.29
N ARG A 136 1.58 -5.91 -21.01
CA ARG A 136 2.11 -5.16 -19.86
C ARG A 136 2.31 -6.06 -18.65
N ALA A 137 3.29 -5.71 -17.81
CA ALA A 137 3.48 -6.31 -16.50
C ALA A 137 3.87 -5.23 -15.48
N ALA A 138 3.31 -5.32 -14.27
CA ALA A 138 3.57 -4.35 -13.21
C ALA A 138 3.82 -5.02 -11.86
N THR A 139 4.63 -4.38 -11.01
CA THR A 139 4.75 -4.76 -9.59
C THR A 139 3.46 -4.40 -8.86
N ARG A 140 3.20 -5.03 -7.70
CA ARG A 140 2.05 -4.71 -6.86
C ARG A 140 2.05 -3.24 -6.40
N GLY A 141 3.24 -2.67 -6.09
CA GLY A 141 3.35 -1.34 -5.52
C GLY A 141 2.57 -1.20 -4.22
N ASP A 142 1.78 -0.12 -4.11
CA ASP A 142 0.88 0.13 -2.96
C ASP A 142 -0.45 -0.64 -3.04
N GLY A 143 -0.64 -1.42 -4.10
CA GLY A 143 -1.86 -2.17 -4.40
C GLY A 143 -2.80 -1.48 -5.38
N TYR A 144 -2.65 -0.19 -5.65
CA TYR A 144 -3.40 0.57 -6.65
C TYR A 144 -2.51 0.99 -7.83
N THR A 145 -1.25 1.30 -7.55
CA THR A 145 -0.24 1.65 -8.54
C THR A 145 1.03 0.82 -8.33
N GLY A 146 1.68 0.44 -9.42
CA GLY A 146 2.92 -0.32 -9.43
C GLY A 146 3.89 0.21 -10.47
N GLU A 147 5.08 -0.35 -10.53
CA GLU A 147 6.11 -0.01 -11.53
C GLU A 147 5.95 -0.90 -12.76
N ASP A 148 6.03 -0.33 -13.96
CA ASP A 148 6.08 -1.10 -15.21
C ASP A 148 7.39 -1.88 -15.30
N ILE A 149 7.28 -3.19 -15.31
CA ILE A 149 8.41 -4.13 -15.39
C ILE A 149 8.30 -5.05 -16.60
N THR A 150 7.54 -4.65 -17.61
CA THR A 150 7.23 -5.48 -18.79
C THR A 150 8.49 -6.01 -19.47
N ALA A 151 9.49 -5.15 -19.69
CA ALA A 151 10.75 -5.54 -20.32
C ALA A 151 11.51 -6.62 -19.52
N ASN A 152 11.43 -6.54 -18.19
CA ASN A 152 12.09 -7.48 -17.29
C ASN A 152 11.32 -8.81 -17.19
N ILE A 153 10.00 -8.75 -17.06
CA ILE A 153 9.13 -9.93 -17.03
C ILE A 153 9.27 -10.76 -18.31
N ARG A 154 9.36 -10.13 -19.46
CA ARG A 154 9.57 -10.83 -20.75
C ARG A 154 10.81 -11.72 -20.76
N THR A 155 11.82 -11.41 -19.93
CA THR A 155 13.06 -12.22 -19.86
C THR A 155 12.90 -13.49 -19.04
N ILE A 156 11.83 -13.64 -18.24
CA ILE A 156 11.59 -14.81 -17.39
C ILE A 156 11.04 -15.94 -18.25
N PRO A 157 11.76 -17.08 -18.39
CA PRO A 157 11.35 -18.15 -19.31
C PRO A 157 10.01 -18.81 -18.97
N SER A 158 9.64 -18.88 -17.69
CA SER A 158 8.36 -19.46 -17.22
C SER A 158 7.15 -18.55 -17.48
N VAL A 159 7.34 -17.31 -17.97
CA VAL A 159 6.26 -16.42 -18.35
C VAL A 159 5.91 -16.63 -19.83
N PRO A 160 4.69 -17.04 -20.18
CA PRO A 160 4.27 -17.13 -21.56
C PRO A 160 4.17 -15.73 -22.19
N LEU A 161 4.88 -15.45 -23.28
CA LEU A 161 4.70 -14.22 -24.05
C LEU A 161 3.39 -14.21 -24.81
N LYS A 162 2.89 -15.43 -25.13
CA LYS A 162 1.59 -15.67 -25.72
C LYS A 162 0.91 -16.84 -25.01
N LEU A 163 -0.36 -16.66 -24.67
CA LEU A 163 -1.15 -17.70 -24.03
C LEU A 163 -1.31 -18.91 -24.96
N ARG A 164 -1.22 -20.10 -24.39
CA ARG A 164 -1.37 -21.38 -25.10
C ARG A 164 -2.85 -21.75 -25.22
N GLY A 165 -3.16 -22.55 -26.21
CA GLY A 165 -4.52 -23.06 -26.42
C GLY A 165 -5.47 -22.02 -27.00
N SER A 166 -6.72 -22.10 -26.56
CA SER A 166 -7.82 -21.22 -26.99
C SER A 166 -8.79 -21.01 -25.84
N GLY A 167 -9.76 -20.11 -26.01
CA GLY A 167 -10.79 -19.86 -24.99
C GLY A 167 -10.36 -18.89 -23.90
N TYR A 168 -9.24 -18.17 -24.08
CA TYR A 168 -8.89 -17.05 -23.21
C TYR A 168 -9.68 -15.79 -23.64
N PRO A 169 -10.06 -14.94 -22.68
CA PRO A 169 -10.71 -13.66 -22.97
C PRO A 169 -9.79 -12.71 -23.75
N ASP A 170 -10.39 -11.74 -24.46
CA ASP A 170 -9.64 -10.71 -25.16
C ASP A 170 -8.73 -9.91 -24.22
N LEU A 171 -9.18 -9.70 -22.97
CA LEU A 171 -8.44 -9.05 -21.91
C LEU A 171 -8.41 -9.94 -20.67
N VAL A 172 -7.23 -10.36 -20.26
CA VAL A 172 -7.03 -11.13 -19.03
C VAL A 172 -5.82 -10.62 -18.25
N GLU A 173 -5.95 -10.51 -16.95
CA GLU A 173 -4.88 -10.23 -16.01
C GLU A 173 -4.57 -11.50 -15.23
N VAL A 174 -3.33 -11.99 -15.30
CA VAL A 174 -2.85 -13.10 -14.48
C VAL A 174 -1.94 -12.53 -13.39
N ARG A 175 -2.18 -12.91 -12.13
CA ARG A 175 -1.36 -12.52 -11.00
C ARG A 175 -0.52 -13.69 -10.52
N GLY A 176 0.73 -13.40 -10.21
CA GLY A 176 1.67 -14.40 -9.76
C GLY A 176 2.75 -13.84 -8.86
N GLU A 177 3.51 -14.75 -8.28
CA GLU A 177 4.70 -14.43 -7.51
C GLU A 177 5.93 -14.72 -8.35
N VAL A 178 6.80 -13.71 -8.55
CA VAL A 178 8.14 -13.91 -9.09
C VAL A 178 9.07 -14.23 -7.93
N TYR A 179 9.74 -15.36 -8.01
CA TYR A 179 10.63 -15.85 -6.96
C TYR A 179 11.95 -16.35 -7.55
N MET A 180 12.92 -16.59 -6.67
CA MET A 180 14.19 -17.20 -7.05
C MET A 180 14.31 -18.56 -6.37
N PRO A 181 14.47 -19.67 -7.12
CA PRO A 181 14.74 -20.97 -6.52
C PRO A 181 16.01 -20.98 -5.69
N ARG A 182 16.05 -21.77 -4.60
CA ARG A 182 17.20 -21.83 -3.65
C ARG A 182 18.52 -22.12 -4.37
N ALA A 183 18.55 -23.13 -5.22
CA ALA A 183 19.76 -23.48 -5.98
C ALA A 183 20.21 -22.34 -6.92
N GLY A 184 19.27 -21.61 -7.50
CA GLY A 184 19.55 -20.45 -8.33
C GLY A 184 20.11 -19.28 -7.52
N PHE A 185 19.60 -19.05 -6.33
CA PHE A 185 20.06 -18.04 -5.39
C PHE A 185 21.50 -18.32 -4.94
N GLU A 186 21.82 -19.55 -4.55
CA GLU A 186 23.15 -19.96 -4.13
C GLU A 186 24.18 -19.71 -5.25
N LYS A 187 23.93 -20.25 -6.46
CA LYS A 187 24.79 -20.01 -7.62
C LYS A 187 24.95 -18.54 -7.99
N LEU A 188 23.89 -17.74 -7.83
CA LEU A 188 23.97 -16.31 -8.07
C LEU A 188 24.92 -15.64 -7.09
N ASN A 189 24.79 -15.93 -5.79
CA ASN A 189 25.63 -15.36 -4.74
C ASN A 189 27.09 -15.80 -4.85
N GLU A 190 27.36 -17.05 -5.19
CA GLU A 190 28.72 -17.54 -5.47
C GLU A 190 29.36 -16.70 -6.58
N ARG A 191 28.67 -16.53 -7.72
CA ARG A 191 29.16 -15.71 -8.84
C ARG A 191 29.38 -14.25 -8.48
N LEU A 192 28.45 -13.63 -7.69
CA LEU A 192 28.62 -12.25 -7.24
C LEU A 192 29.83 -12.09 -6.33
N ALA A 193 30.04 -13.05 -5.41
CA ALA A 193 31.19 -13.08 -4.52
C ALA A 193 32.52 -13.21 -5.30
N GLU A 194 32.59 -14.09 -6.33
CA GLU A 194 33.75 -14.24 -7.22
C GLU A 194 34.06 -12.94 -7.99
N GLN A 195 33.04 -12.14 -8.32
CA GLN A 195 33.17 -10.85 -9.01
C GLN A 195 33.46 -9.69 -8.05
N GLY A 196 33.50 -9.94 -6.72
CA GLY A 196 33.66 -8.90 -5.71
C GLY A 196 32.44 -8.00 -5.57
N GLU A 197 31.30 -8.42 -6.09
CA GLU A 197 30.02 -7.70 -5.99
C GLU A 197 29.27 -8.07 -4.69
N LYS A 198 28.37 -7.18 -4.27
CA LYS A 198 27.54 -7.40 -3.09
C LYS A 198 26.57 -8.56 -3.31
N THR A 199 26.60 -9.56 -2.44
CA THR A 199 25.68 -10.68 -2.44
C THR A 199 24.29 -10.29 -1.92
N PHE A 200 23.27 -11.04 -2.31
CA PHE A 200 21.92 -10.90 -1.78
C PHE A 200 21.77 -11.66 -0.47
N VAL A 201 20.94 -11.15 0.40
CA VAL A 201 20.76 -11.68 1.75
C VAL A 201 19.83 -12.91 1.77
N ASN A 202 18.77 -12.90 0.94
CA ASN A 202 17.82 -13.99 0.81
C ASN A 202 17.24 -14.06 -0.61
N PRO A 203 16.58 -15.17 -0.98
CA PRO A 203 15.97 -15.36 -2.30
C PRO A 203 14.95 -14.28 -2.68
N ARG A 204 14.13 -13.79 -1.75
CA ARG A 204 13.15 -12.73 -1.99
C ARG A 204 13.83 -11.41 -2.39
N ASN A 205 14.85 -10.98 -1.63
CA ASN A 205 15.60 -9.77 -1.96
C ASN A 205 16.33 -9.91 -3.29
N ALA A 206 16.83 -11.10 -3.60
CA ALA A 206 17.44 -11.42 -4.88
C ALA A 206 16.43 -11.34 -6.03
N ALA A 207 15.22 -11.89 -5.85
CA ALA A 207 14.15 -11.80 -6.84
C ALA A 207 13.71 -10.36 -7.07
N ALA A 208 13.37 -9.61 -6.01
CA ALA A 208 12.94 -8.22 -6.09
C ALA A 208 14.02 -7.32 -6.72
N GLY A 209 15.28 -7.43 -6.27
CA GLY A 209 16.41 -6.66 -6.81
C GLY A 209 16.75 -7.04 -8.26
N SER A 210 16.53 -8.30 -8.66
CA SER A 210 16.75 -8.76 -10.03
C SER A 210 15.63 -8.33 -10.98
N LEU A 211 14.39 -8.27 -10.51
CA LEU A 211 13.25 -7.87 -11.34
C LEU A 211 13.21 -6.35 -11.58
N ARG A 212 13.73 -5.55 -10.66
CA ARG A 212 13.76 -4.08 -10.73
C ARG A 212 15.09 -3.55 -11.29
N GLN A 213 15.66 -4.22 -12.31
CA GLN A 213 16.87 -3.79 -13.02
C GLN A 213 16.51 -2.85 -14.18
N LYS A 214 17.23 -1.74 -14.29
CA LYS A 214 17.06 -0.77 -15.39
C LYS A 214 17.39 -1.36 -16.78
N LYS A 215 18.19 -2.44 -16.81
CA LYS A 215 18.56 -3.17 -18.03
C LYS A 215 18.01 -4.58 -17.93
N SER A 216 17.03 -4.91 -18.76
CA SER A 216 16.43 -6.26 -18.83
C SER A 216 17.46 -7.37 -19.14
N THR A 217 18.58 -7.03 -19.78
CA THR A 217 19.72 -7.94 -19.98
C THR A 217 20.36 -8.44 -18.68
N VAL A 218 20.27 -7.68 -17.59
CA VAL A 218 20.71 -8.13 -16.27
C VAL A 218 19.70 -9.11 -15.68
N THR A 219 18.40 -8.78 -15.76
CA THR A 219 17.31 -9.64 -15.32
C THR A 219 17.35 -10.99 -16.04
N ALA A 220 17.62 -11.01 -17.37
CA ALA A 220 17.71 -12.20 -18.19
C ALA A 220 18.78 -13.22 -17.72
N ARG A 221 19.79 -12.77 -16.97
CA ARG A 221 20.86 -13.61 -16.40
C ARG A 221 20.56 -14.08 -14.97
N ARG A 222 19.39 -13.74 -14.45
CA ARG A 222 18.94 -14.11 -13.10
C ARG A 222 18.00 -15.31 -13.16
N PRO A 223 18.17 -16.31 -12.29
CA PRO A 223 17.32 -17.50 -12.28
C PRO A 223 15.97 -17.21 -11.62
N LEU A 224 15.14 -16.40 -12.30
CA LEU A 224 13.80 -16.05 -11.83
C LEU A 224 12.75 -16.99 -12.42
N GLU A 225 11.77 -17.32 -11.62
CA GLU A 225 10.59 -18.08 -12.00
C GLU A 225 9.32 -17.36 -11.58
N LEU A 226 8.21 -17.62 -12.28
CA LEU A 226 6.88 -17.14 -11.96
C LEU A 226 5.97 -18.31 -11.60
N CYS A 227 5.21 -18.15 -10.51
CA CYS A 227 4.09 -19.04 -10.16
C CYS A 227 2.80 -18.22 -10.11
N ALA A 228 1.82 -18.58 -10.92
CA ALA A 228 0.52 -17.92 -10.93
C ALA A 228 -0.34 -18.38 -9.75
N TYR A 229 -1.08 -17.43 -9.12
CA TYR A 229 -1.95 -17.69 -7.98
C TYR A 229 -3.36 -17.09 -8.13
N SER A 230 -3.61 -16.30 -9.18
CA SER A 230 -4.93 -15.72 -9.43
C SER A 230 -5.03 -15.23 -10.86
N MET A 231 -6.25 -15.13 -11.36
CA MET A 231 -6.57 -14.38 -12.56
C MET A 231 -7.73 -13.43 -12.31
N ALA A 232 -7.78 -12.37 -13.11
CA ALA A 232 -8.84 -11.40 -13.12
C ALA A 232 -9.23 -11.08 -14.57
N VAL A 233 -10.51 -10.95 -14.83
CA VAL A 233 -11.08 -10.63 -16.15
C VAL A 233 -12.06 -9.50 -16.01
N THR A 234 -12.30 -8.75 -17.07
CA THR A 234 -13.32 -7.69 -17.10
C THR A 234 -14.72 -8.23 -17.32
N ASP A 235 -14.84 -9.40 -17.97
CA ASP A 235 -16.09 -10.11 -18.16
C ASP A 235 -16.09 -11.35 -17.25
N GLU A 236 -16.76 -11.28 -16.11
CA GLU A 236 -16.83 -12.35 -15.12
C GLU A 236 -17.60 -13.59 -15.62
N SER A 237 -18.38 -13.46 -16.71
CA SER A 237 -19.15 -14.59 -17.29
C SER A 237 -18.24 -15.69 -17.86
N VAL A 238 -16.97 -15.38 -18.12
CA VAL A 238 -15.98 -16.36 -18.62
C VAL A 238 -15.19 -17.04 -17.48
N LEU A 239 -15.43 -16.64 -16.22
CA LEU A 239 -14.78 -17.28 -15.08
C LEU A 239 -15.42 -18.65 -14.80
N PRO A 240 -14.62 -19.67 -14.46
CA PRO A 240 -15.14 -20.90 -13.86
C PRO A 240 -15.88 -20.62 -12.53
N GLU A 241 -16.64 -21.60 -12.04
CA GLU A 241 -17.37 -21.47 -10.77
C GLU A 241 -16.43 -21.42 -9.55
N THR A 242 -15.22 -21.99 -9.69
CA THR A 242 -14.29 -22.11 -8.57
C THR A 242 -12.92 -21.49 -8.84
N HIS A 243 -12.26 -21.07 -7.78
CA HIS A 243 -10.88 -20.59 -7.82
C HIS A 243 -9.90 -21.69 -8.28
N TRP A 244 -10.13 -22.92 -7.84
CA TRP A 244 -9.35 -24.07 -8.29
C TRP A 244 -9.39 -24.24 -9.80
N ASP A 245 -10.57 -24.22 -10.38
CA ASP A 245 -10.74 -24.39 -11.83
C ASP A 245 -10.18 -23.19 -12.59
N SER A 246 -10.27 -21.98 -12.03
CA SER A 246 -9.60 -20.80 -12.58
C SER A 246 -8.08 -20.98 -12.68
N LEU A 247 -7.45 -21.57 -11.67
CA LEU A 247 -6.01 -21.87 -11.70
C LEU A 247 -5.67 -22.99 -12.67
N GLN A 248 -6.53 -24.03 -12.81
CA GLN A 248 -6.32 -25.07 -13.83
C GLN A 248 -6.43 -24.48 -15.24
N LEU A 249 -7.34 -23.53 -15.46
CA LEU A 249 -7.46 -22.82 -16.73
C LEU A 249 -6.19 -21.99 -17.03
N VAL A 250 -5.68 -21.22 -16.05
CA VAL A 250 -4.42 -20.49 -16.15
C VAL A 250 -3.24 -21.42 -16.44
N ARG A 251 -3.19 -22.59 -15.80
CA ARG A 251 -2.21 -23.63 -16.13
C ARG A 251 -2.32 -24.10 -17.60
N GLY A 252 -3.55 -24.28 -18.08
CA GLY A 252 -3.82 -24.64 -19.48
C GLY A 252 -3.32 -23.59 -20.47
N TRP A 253 -3.27 -22.32 -20.07
CA TRP A 253 -2.72 -21.20 -20.86
C TRP A 253 -1.19 -21.11 -20.83
N GLY A 254 -0.51 -22.01 -20.12
CA GLY A 254 0.95 -22.13 -20.12
C GLY A 254 1.63 -21.55 -18.89
N PHE A 255 0.91 -21.19 -17.87
CA PHE A 255 1.51 -20.76 -16.60
C PHE A 255 1.84 -21.94 -15.68
N ARG A 256 2.88 -21.76 -14.89
CA ARG A 256 3.14 -22.62 -13.74
C ARG A 256 2.22 -22.22 -12.60
N ILE A 257 1.55 -23.21 -11.99
CA ILE A 257 0.87 -23.08 -10.70
C ILE A 257 1.61 -23.94 -9.68
N ASN A 258 1.44 -23.66 -8.38
CA ASN A 258 2.18 -24.39 -7.36
C ASN A 258 1.69 -25.86 -7.28
N PRO A 259 2.58 -26.87 -7.38
CA PRO A 259 2.18 -28.27 -7.33
C PRO A 259 1.71 -28.72 -5.93
N GLU A 260 2.11 -28.02 -4.86
CA GLU A 260 1.71 -28.33 -3.47
C GLU A 260 0.33 -27.78 -3.11
N MET A 261 -0.34 -27.06 -4.04
CA MET A 261 -1.69 -26.57 -3.77
C MET A 261 -2.71 -27.72 -3.71
N ARG A 262 -3.69 -27.59 -2.82
CA ARG A 262 -4.75 -28.58 -2.66
C ARG A 262 -6.07 -27.95 -2.20
N LYS A 263 -7.17 -28.70 -2.33
CA LYS A 263 -8.46 -28.34 -1.75
C LYS A 263 -8.58 -28.91 -0.32
N ALA A 264 -9.26 -28.19 0.54
CA ALA A 264 -9.54 -28.59 1.91
C ALA A 264 -10.99 -28.26 2.27
N GLU A 265 -11.69 -29.17 2.89
CA GLU A 265 -13.06 -28.96 3.36
C GLU A 265 -13.07 -28.65 4.86
N GLY A 266 -13.42 -27.41 5.20
CA GLY A 266 -13.42 -26.90 6.56
C GLY A 266 -12.03 -26.56 7.12
N VAL A 267 -12.03 -25.92 8.28
CA VAL A 267 -10.81 -25.35 8.89
C VAL A 267 -9.82 -26.43 9.37
N GLU A 268 -10.30 -27.58 9.83
CA GLU A 268 -9.40 -28.63 10.32
C GLU A 268 -8.58 -29.25 9.18
N ALA A 269 -9.18 -29.45 7.99
CA ALA A 269 -8.42 -29.87 6.80
C ALA A 269 -7.43 -28.79 6.33
N CYS A 270 -7.74 -27.51 6.55
CA CYS A 270 -6.79 -26.41 6.34
C CYS A 270 -5.59 -26.49 7.29
N LEU A 271 -5.82 -26.79 8.58
CA LEU A 271 -4.75 -26.99 9.56
C LEU A 271 -3.88 -28.21 9.23
N ASP A 272 -4.46 -29.31 8.78
CA ASP A 272 -3.70 -30.47 8.29
C ASP A 272 -2.80 -30.06 7.10
N ALA A 273 -3.35 -29.28 6.14
CA ALA A 273 -2.57 -28.75 5.01
C ALA A 273 -1.39 -27.90 5.49
N TYR A 274 -1.61 -27.05 6.48
CA TYR A 274 -0.58 -26.20 7.08
C TYR A 274 0.54 -27.02 7.70
N ASN A 275 0.19 -28.01 8.53
CA ASN A 275 1.17 -28.85 9.24
C ASN A 275 2.00 -29.68 8.27
N GLU A 276 1.39 -30.28 7.25
CA GLU A 276 2.10 -31.03 6.23
C GLU A 276 3.07 -30.16 5.42
N LEU A 277 2.62 -28.95 5.02
CA LEU A 277 3.46 -28.05 4.25
C LEU A 277 4.60 -27.49 5.10
N MET A 278 4.36 -27.20 6.38
CA MET A 278 5.38 -26.77 7.32
C MET A 278 6.47 -27.84 7.49
N ALA A 279 6.08 -29.12 7.58
CA ALA A 279 7.03 -30.23 7.65
C ALA A 279 7.88 -30.39 6.37
N LYS A 280 7.34 -30.03 5.20
CA LYS A 280 8.03 -30.08 3.91
C LYS A 280 8.86 -28.84 3.60
N ARG A 281 8.71 -27.74 4.35
CA ARG A 281 9.25 -26.41 4.05
C ARG A 281 10.73 -26.44 3.62
N ASP A 282 11.56 -27.14 4.38
CA ASP A 282 13.01 -27.16 4.14
C ASP A 282 13.43 -27.99 2.92
N SER A 283 12.56 -28.91 2.47
CA SER A 283 12.80 -29.75 1.30
C SER A 283 12.32 -29.13 -0.03
N LEU A 284 11.55 -28.03 0.05
CA LEU A 284 11.07 -27.37 -1.17
C LEU A 284 12.21 -26.61 -1.88
N PRO A 285 12.19 -26.60 -3.23
CA PRO A 285 13.22 -25.90 -4.00
C PRO A 285 13.10 -24.37 -3.95
N TYR A 286 12.12 -23.82 -3.25
CA TYR A 286 11.85 -22.40 -3.09
C TYR A 286 11.49 -22.07 -1.64
N GLU A 287 11.56 -20.79 -1.28
CA GLU A 287 11.18 -20.31 0.04
C GLU A 287 9.67 -20.05 0.12
N ILE A 288 9.09 -20.42 1.27
CA ILE A 288 7.71 -20.11 1.64
C ILE A 288 7.65 -19.56 3.07
N ASP A 289 6.75 -18.62 3.33
CA ASP A 289 6.58 -18.01 4.65
C ASP A 289 5.24 -18.38 5.32
N GLY A 290 4.48 -19.28 4.70
CA GLY A 290 3.19 -19.75 5.19
C GLY A 290 2.36 -20.43 4.12
N ILE A 291 1.06 -20.46 4.34
CA ILE A 291 0.05 -20.97 3.41
C ILE A 291 -1.08 -19.95 3.27
N VAL A 292 -1.62 -19.80 2.08
CA VAL A 292 -2.78 -18.96 1.81
C VAL A 292 -4.02 -19.85 1.69
N PHE A 293 -5.06 -19.55 2.44
CA PHE A 293 -6.37 -20.17 2.31
C PHE A 293 -7.31 -19.22 1.60
N LYS A 294 -7.99 -19.69 0.57
CA LYS A 294 -8.97 -18.94 -0.20
C LYS A 294 -10.26 -19.74 -0.30
N VAL A 295 -11.40 -19.13 -0.07
CA VAL A 295 -12.71 -19.75 -0.33
C VAL A 295 -12.76 -20.17 -1.79
N ASN A 296 -13.08 -21.44 -2.07
CA ASN A 296 -12.96 -21.98 -3.43
C ASN A 296 -14.03 -21.47 -4.39
N ARG A 297 -15.28 -21.33 -3.95
CA ARG A 297 -16.39 -20.83 -4.78
C ARG A 297 -16.26 -19.33 -5.02
N LEU A 298 -16.27 -18.90 -6.28
CA LEU A 298 -16.12 -17.49 -6.67
C LEU A 298 -17.35 -16.64 -6.33
N ASP A 299 -18.54 -17.19 -6.41
CA ASP A 299 -19.78 -16.52 -5.98
C ASP A 299 -19.75 -16.17 -4.49
N LEU A 300 -19.24 -17.09 -3.65
CA LEU A 300 -19.06 -16.83 -2.21
C LEU A 300 -17.96 -15.78 -1.95
N GLN A 301 -16.90 -15.76 -2.77
CA GLN A 301 -15.89 -14.70 -2.68
C GLN A 301 -16.50 -13.32 -2.97
N GLN A 302 -17.36 -13.21 -3.97
CA GLN A 302 -18.08 -11.96 -4.30
C GLN A 302 -19.01 -11.53 -3.16
N GLU A 303 -19.78 -12.46 -2.56
CA GLU A 303 -20.66 -12.20 -1.44
C GLU A 303 -19.90 -11.71 -0.20
N LEU A 304 -18.79 -12.35 0.14
CA LEU A 304 -17.91 -11.96 1.24
C LEU A 304 -17.26 -10.59 1.01
N GLY A 305 -16.88 -10.29 -0.22
CA GLY A 305 -16.31 -9.02 -0.63
C GLY A 305 -14.97 -8.70 0.04
N PHE A 306 -14.73 -7.40 0.22
CA PHE A 306 -13.44 -6.87 0.67
C PHE A 306 -13.60 -5.95 1.88
N VAL A 307 -12.54 -5.76 2.64
CA VAL A 307 -12.27 -4.61 3.50
C VAL A 307 -11.29 -3.66 2.77
N SER A 308 -11.01 -2.49 3.35
CA SER A 308 -10.19 -1.46 2.66
C SER A 308 -8.84 -1.97 2.13
N ARG A 309 -8.25 -3.01 2.71
CA ARG A 309 -6.91 -3.48 2.35
C ARG A 309 -6.79 -4.97 2.08
N ALA A 310 -7.84 -5.77 2.32
CA ALA A 310 -7.78 -7.22 2.21
C ALA A 310 -9.12 -7.84 1.77
N PRO A 311 -9.12 -8.99 1.06
CA PRO A 311 -10.31 -9.77 0.81
C PRO A 311 -10.77 -10.47 2.12
N ARG A 312 -12.07 -10.59 2.32
CA ARG A 312 -12.64 -11.33 3.46
C ARG A 312 -12.68 -12.83 3.25
N TRP A 313 -12.47 -13.28 2.03
CA TRP A 313 -12.51 -14.68 1.59
C TRP A 313 -11.13 -15.34 1.54
N ALA A 314 -10.06 -14.64 1.92
CA ALA A 314 -8.71 -15.19 1.91
C ALA A 314 -7.92 -14.72 3.15
N ILE A 315 -7.04 -15.60 3.63
CA ILE A 315 -6.13 -15.32 4.74
C ILE A 315 -4.77 -16.02 4.52
N ALA A 316 -3.70 -15.39 4.95
CA ALA A 316 -2.37 -15.99 4.97
C ALA A 316 -2.05 -16.52 6.39
N HIS A 317 -1.96 -17.83 6.56
CA HIS A 317 -1.48 -18.43 7.82
C HIS A 317 0.04 -18.60 7.74
N LYS A 318 0.74 -17.77 8.51
CA LYS A 318 2.20 -17.71 8.46
C LYS A 318 2.83 -18.79 9.34
N PHE A 319 3.96 -19.34 8.88
CA PHE A 319 4.76 -20.24 9.69
C PHE A 319 5.38 -19.50 10.88
N PRO A 320 5.66 -20.21 11.98
CA PRO A 320 6.36 -19.62 13.11
C PRO A 320 7.67 -18.98 12.66
N ALA A 321 7.92 -17.77 13.16
CA ALA A 321 9.16 -17.07 12.88
C ALA A 321 10.33 -17.79 13.57
N GLN A 322 11.49 -17.83 12.92
CA GLN A 322 12.71 -18.32 13.56
C GLN A 322 13.11 -17.39 14.69
N GLU A 323 13.47 -17.97 15.83
CA GLU A 323 13.94 -17.24 17.03
C GLU A 323 15.39 -17.57 17.29
N GLU A 324 16.18 -16.55 17.62
CA GLU A 324 17.60 -16.70 17.96
C GLU A 324 17.94 -15.91 19.22
N LEU A 325 18.97 -16.38 19.92
CA LEU A 325 19.48 -15.73 21.12
C LEU A 325 20.55 -14.70 20.78
N THR A 326 20.42 -13.52 21.38
CA THR A 326 21.44 -12.47 21.32
C THR A 326 21.48 -11.64 22.59
N ILE A 327 22.33 -10.60 22.64
CA ILE A 327 22.50 -9.70 23.78
C ILE A 327 22.10 -8.30 23.36
N ILE A 328 21.36 -7.60 24.20
CA ILE A 328 21.09 -6.16 24.06
C ILE A 328 22.34 -5.40 24.51
N GLU A 329 23.02 -4.77 23.58
CA GLU A 329 24.21 -3.95 23.87
C GLU A 329 23.82 -2.53 24.30
N ASP A 330 22.73 -1.99 23.74
CA ASP A 330 22.21 -0.66 24.06
C ASP A 330 20.74 -0.55 23.64
N VAL A 331 20.05 0.53 24.05
CA VAL A 331 18.70 0.89 23.58
C VAL A 331 18.68 2.33 23.13
N GLU A 332 18.37 2.54 21.86
CA GLU A 332 18.22 3.86 21.23
C GLU A 332 16.75 4.19 21.04
N PHE A 333 16.45 5.48 21.03
CA PHE A 333 15.09 5.98 20.75
C PHE A 333 15.05 6.64 19.37
N GLN A 334 14.32 6.03 18.45
CA GLN A 334 14.14 6.54 17.09
C GLN A 334 12.84 7.31 16.97
N VAL A 335 12.90 8.46 16.28
CA VAL A 335 11.74 9.32 16.05
C VAL A 335 11.25 9.10 14.63
N GLY A 336 10.03 8.57 14.51
CA GLY A 336 9.38 8.34 13.23
C GLY A 336 8.81 9.62 12.61
N ARG A 337 8.41 9.53 11.34
CA ARG A 337 7.81 10.64 10.57
C ARG A 337 6.53 11.24 11.19
N THR A 338 5.84 10.47 12.03
CA THR A 338 4.64 10.91 12.76
C THR A 338 4.94 11.39 14.18
N GLY A 339 6.21 11.57 14.52
CA GLY A 339 6.67 11.93 15.85
C GLY A 339 6.73 10.78 16.85
N ALA A 340 6.27 9.58 16.51
CA ALA A 340 6.34 8.42 17.40
C ALA A 340 7.78 8.15 17.83
N VAL A 341 8.03 8.03 19.13
CA VAL A 341 9.32 7.69 19.71
C VAL A 341 9.34 6.21 20.02
N THR A 342 10.10 5.46 19.21
CA THR A 342 10.15 4.00 19.29
C THR A 342 11.49 3.56 19.86
N PRO A 343 11.51 2.80 20.96
CA PRO A 343 12.74 2.19 21.46
C PRO A 343 13.19 1.06 20.55
N VAL A 344 14.48 1.03 20.24
CA VAL A 344 15.14 0.05 19.37
C VAL A 344 16.34 -0.54 20.12
N ALA A 345 16.33 -1.84 20.35
CA ALA A 345 17.46 -2.53 20.92
C ALA A 345 18.60 -2.63 19.90
N ARG A 346 19.80 -2.18 20.28
CA ARG A 346 21.06 -2.48 19.61
C ARG A 346 21.52 -3.84 20.10
N LEU A 347 21.72 -4.77 19.18
CA LEU A 347 21.99 -6.16 19.48
C LEU A 347 23.39 -6.56 19.06
N LYS A 348 23.99 -7.45 19.82
CA LYS A 348 25.12 -8.21 19.30
C LYS A 348 24.66 -8.93 18.02
N PRO A 349 25.33 -8.73 16.87
CA PRO A 349 24.86 -9.26 15.60
C PRO A 349 24.61 -10.76 15.65
N VAL A 350 23.44 -11.20 15.19
CA VAL A 350 23.04 -12.61 15.17
C VAL A 350 22.32 -12.92 13.85
N PHE A 351 22.50 -14.13 13.35
CA PHE A 351 21.86 -14.58 12.13
C PHE A 351 20.50 -15.19 12.43
N VAL A 352 19.41 -14.63 11.89
CA VAL A 352 18.04 -15.10 12.09
C VAL A 352 17.20 -14.89 10.82
N GLY A 353 16.46 -15.91 10.41
CA GLY A 353 15.58 -15.81 9.24
C GLY A 353 16.30 -15.38 7.97
N GLY A 354 17.52 -15.91 7.72
CA GLY A 354 18.29 -15.62 6.51
C GLY A 354 19.02 -14.28 6.49
N VAL A 355 19.03 -13.50 7.59
CA VAL A 355 19.70 -12.18 7.66
C VAL A 355 20.47 -12.03 8.97
N THR A 356 21.53 -11.22 8.96
CA THR A 356 22.19 -10.77 10.18
C THR A 356 21.45 -9.57 10.76
N VAL A 357 20.95 -9.73 11.99
CA VAL A 357 20.19 -8.74 12.73
C VAL A 357 21.07 -8.10 13.78
N SER A 358 21.18 -6.79 13.77
CA SER A 358 21.88 -5.96 14.77
C SER A 358 20.95 -4.98 15.48
N ASN A 359 19.68 -4.89 15.07
CA ASN A 359 18.69 -4.03 15.68
C ASN A 359 17.34 -4.75 15.73
N ALA A 360 16.60 -4.59 16.84
CA ALA A 360 15.24 -5.09 16.96
C ALA A 360 14.34 -4.06 17.63
N THR A 361 13.09 -3.97 17.19
CA THR A 361 12.13 -3.07 17.84
C THR A 361 11.74 -3.58 19.22
N LEU A 362 11.58 -2.66 20.15
CA LEU A 362 10.97 -2.86 21.46
C LEU A 362 9.56 -2.26 21.51
N HIS A 363 9.04 -1.84 20.36
CA HIS A 363 7.71 -1.27 20.13
C HIS A 363 7.43 0.03 20.91
N ASN A 364 7.33 -0.05 22.26
CA ASN A 364 7.05 1.07 23.17
C ASN A 364 7.53 0.75 24.58
N MET A 365 7.37 1.69 25.51
CA MET A 365 7.80 1.52 26.90
C MET A 365 6.95 0.50 27.68
N ASP A 366 5.69 0.29 27.28
CA ASP A 366 4.84 -0.71 27.93
C ASP A 366 5.35 -2.12 27.61
N GLU A 367 5.81 -2.34 26.40
CA GLU A 367 6.44 -3.60 25.99
C GLU A 367 7.77 -3.83 26.72
N ILE A 368 8.59 -2.80 26.90
CA ILE A 368 9.82 -2.85 27.68
C ILE A 368 9.51 -3.25 29.14
N ARG A 369 8.49 -2.65 29.75
CA ARG A 369 8.04 -2.98 31.11
C ARG A 369 7.48 -4.40 31.18
N ARG A 370 6.64 -4.78 30.19
CA ARG A 370 6.05 -6.13 30.14
C ARG A 370 7.09 -7.22 30.04
N LEU A 371 8.13 -7.01 29.23
CA LEU A 371 9.24 -7.94 29.05
C LEU A 371 10.32 -7.81 30.12
N ASP A 372 10.29 -6.76 30.94
CA ASP A 372 11.32 -6.40 31.92
C ASP A 372 12.71 -6.30 31.28
N VAL A 373 12.83 -5.52 30.20
CA VAL A 373 14.07 -5.38 29.41
C VAL A 373 15.07 -4.48 30.10
N HIS A 374 16.33 -4.95 30.19
CA HIS A 374 17.47 -4.18 30.67
C HIS A 374 18.62 -4.23 29.65
N ILE A 375 19.46 -3.20 29.65
CA ILE A 375 20.67 -3.18 28.82
C ILE A 375 21.64 -4.24 29.34
N GLY A 376 22.16 -5.10 28.45
CA GLY A 376 22.98 -6.25 28.77
C GLY A 376 22.21 -7.58 28.85
N ASP A 377 20.88 -7.56 28.74
CA ASP A 377 20.07 -8.77 28.76
C ASP A 377 20.36 -9.69 27.57
N THR A 378 20.35 -10.99 27.85
CA THR A 378 20.23 -12.01 26.80
C THR A 378 18.76 -12.14 26.44
N VAL A 379 18.44 -12.02 25.16
CA VAL A 379 17.06 -12.03 24.65
C VAL A 379 16.87 -12.96 23.48
N PHE A 380 15.65 -13.49 23.35
CA PHE A 380 15.19 -14.09 22.12
C PHE A 380 14.69 -13.00 21.20
N ILE A 381 15.21 -13.00 19.98
CA ILE A 381 14.68 -12.17 18.90
C ILE A 381 14.03 -13.03 17.83
N ARG A 382 13.01 -12.53 17.22
CA ARG A 382 12.40 -13.12 16.01
C ARG A 382 12.24 -12.07 14.92
N ARG A 383 12.25 -12.54 13.70
CA ARG A 383 11.86 -11.75 12.54
C ARG A 383 10.41 -12.07 12.23
N ALA A 384 9.48 -11.21 12.65
CA ALA A 384 8.07 -11.38 12.39
C ALA A 384 7.76 -10.95 10.96
N GLY A 385 7.18 -11.86 10.17
CA GLY A 385 6.60 -11.55 8.87
C GLY A 385 7.50 -10.74 7.96
N ASP A 386 8.73 -11.17 7.81
CA ASP A 386 9.67 -10.71 6.77
C ASP A 386 10.27 -9.30 6.88
N VAL A 387 9.88 -8.45 7.86
CA VAL A 387 10.26 -7.04 7.78
C VAL A 387 10.99 -6.51 9.01
N ILE A 388 10.49 -6.66 10.23
CA ILE A 388 11.05 -5.97 11.40
C ILE A 388 11.43 -6.98 12.49
N PRO A 389 12.74 -7.12 12.81
CA PRO A 389 13.17 -7.91 13.97
C PRO A 389 12.60 -7.32 15.26
N GLN A 390 12.12 -8.16 16.16
CA GLN A 390 11.57 -7.75 17.45
C GLN A 390 12.13 -8.62 18.59
N VAL A 391 12.25 -8.04 19.76
CA VAL A 391 12.56 -8.76 21.01
C VAL A 391 11.29 -9.45 21.49
N VAL A 392 11.36 -10.76 21.73
CA VAL A 392 10.21 -11.58 22.12
C VAL A 392 10.21 -11.88 23.60
N LYS A 393 11.38 -12.22 24.14
CA LYS A 393 11.53 -12.69 25.52
C LYS A 393 12.93 -12.39 26.04
N VAL A 394 13.01 -12.02 27.30
CA VAL A 394 14.25 -11.92 28.08
C VAL A 394 14.58 -13.25 28.73
N VAL A 395 15.87 -13.53 28.90
CA VAL A 395 16.38 -14.68 29.68
C VAL A 395 16.94 -14.17 31.02
N PRO A 396 16.12 -14.06 32.08
CA PRO A 396 16.52 -13.42 33.34
C PRO A 396 17.73 -14.07 34.02
N GLU A 397 17.90 -15.39 33.85
CA GLU A 397 19.00 -16.16 34.43
C GLU A 397 20.38 -15.76 33.86
N LYS A 398 20.40 -15.09 32.70
CA LYS A 398 21.61 -14.61 32.02
C LYS A 398 21.81 -13.09 32.16
N ARG A 399 20.95 -12.40 32.95
CA ARG A 399 21.06 -10.96 33.18
C ARG A 399 22.31 -10.62 33.98
N PRO A 400 23.12 -9.63 33.56
CA PRO A 400 24.23 -9.11 34.35
C PRO A 400 23.75 -8.52 35.70
N ALA A 401 24.54 -8.69 36.76
CA ALA A 401 24.17 -8.21 38.09
C ALA A 401 23.93 -6.70 38.24
N LYS A 402 24.40 -5.91 37.27
CA LYS A 402 24.24 -4.47 37.20
C LYS A 402 23.72 -4.04 35.83
N ALA A 403 22.63 -4.66 35.38
CA ALA A 403 21.99 -4.31 34.13
C ALA A 403 21.17 -3.00 34.26
N PRO A 404 21.49 -1.92 33.50
CA PRO A 404 20.72 -0.66 33.56
C PRO A 404 19.29 -0.86 33.05
N THR A 405 18.34 -0.18 33.69
CA THR A 405 16.97 -0.06 33.20
C THR A 405 16.90 0.85 31.99
N VAL A 406 15.90 0.63 31.14
CA VAL A 406 15.62 1.50 29.99
C VAL A 406 14.60 2.55 30.42
N GLU A 407 14.96 3.80 30.26
CA GLU A 407 14.09 4.95 30.58
C GLU A 407 13.78 5.76 29.33
N MET A 408 12.54 6.25 29.23
CA MET A 408 12.15 7.16 28.14
C MET A 408 12.89 8.50 28.32
N PRO A 409 13.56 9.01 27.29
CA PRO A 409 14.15 10.35 27.37
C PRO A 409 13.06 11.42 27.50
N GLU A 410 13.32 12.46 28.28
CA GLU A 410 12.41 13.60 28.46
C GLU A 410 12.33 14.44 27.17
N HIS A 411 13.42 14.50 26.42
CA HIS A 411 13.53 15.31 25.23
C HIS A 411 13.83 14.46 23.98
N CYS A 412 13.31 14.91 22.85
CA CYS A 412 13.50 14.29 21.55
C CYS A 412 14.99 14.25 21.15
N PRO A 413 15.57 13.09 20.86
CA PRO A 413 16.99 12.99 20.50
C PRO A 413 17.34 13.68 19.18
N VAL A 414 16.34 14.07 18.38
CA VAL A 414 16.53 14.70 17.06
C VAL A 414 16.41 16.22 17.12
N CYS A 415 15.46 16.77 17.90
CA CYS A 415 15.16 18.21 17.88
C CYS A 415 15.17 18.87 19.27
N GLY A 416 15.32 18.12 20.36
CA GLY A 416 15.31 18.64 21.72
C GLY A 416 13.93 19.04 22.27
N SER A 417 12.85 18.94 21.47
CA SER A 417 11.49 19.21 21.95
C SER A 417 11.05 18.14 22.95
N ASP A 418 10.08 18.45 23.79
CA ASP A 418 9.58 17.51 24.80
C ASP A 418 9.00 16.24 24.16
N ILE A 419 9.21 15.12 24.82
CA ILE A 419 8.52 13.87 24.51
C ILE A 419 7.30 13.79 25.42
N VAL A 420 6.12 13.70 24.82
CA VAL A 420 4.84 13.68 25.52
C VAL A 420 4.16 12.33 25.28
N GLN A 421 3.68 11.73 26.37
CA GLN A 421 2.79 10.57 26.31
C GLN A 421 1.45 11.00 26.93
N ILE A 422 0.39 10.96 26.13
CA ILE A 422 -0.95 11.28 26.62
C ILE A 422 -1.50 10.06 27.37
N GLU A 423 -2.19 10.29 28.47
CA GLU A 423 -2.81 9.23 29.26
C GLU A 423 -3.79 8.41 28.39
N GLY A 424 -3.62 7.10 28.41
CA GLY A 424 -4.36 6.16 27.55
C GLY A 424 -3.71 5.86 26.20
N GLU A 425 -2.60 6.52 25.81
CA GLU A 425 -1.83 6.17 24.62
C GLU A 425 -0.59 5.35 24.96
N ALA A 426 -0.36 4.25 24.20
CA ALA A 426 0.81 3.39 24.38
C ALA A 426 2.11 4.00 23.80
N VAL A 427 2.00 5.03 22.94
CA VAL A 427 3.13 5.58 22.18
C VAL A 427 3.44 6.99 22.62
N ALA A 428 4.64 7.20 23.16
CA ALA A 428 5.18 8.54 23.42
C ALA A 428 5.60 9.23 22.10
N ARG A 429 5.51 10.57 22.07
CA ARG A 429 5.76 11.32 20.84
C ARG A 429 6.56 12.59 21.09
N CYS A 430 7.38 12.92 20.09
CA CYS A 430 8.01 14.22 20.00
C CYS A 430 6.96 15.31 19.70
N SER A 431 6.87 16.31 20.55
CA SER A 431 5.97 17.45 20.40
C SER A 431 6.44 18.48 19.35
N GLY A 432 7.64 18.32 18.79
CA GLY A 432 8.25 19.25 17.83
C GLY A 432 7.56 19.37 16.47
N GLY A 433 6.57 18.52 16.16
CA GLY A 433 5.67 18.61 15.01
C GLY A 433 6.31 19.14 13.72
N LEU A 434 5.88 20.34 13.31
CA LEU A 434 6.36 21.03 12.10
C LEU A 434 7.86 21.40 12.13
N TYR A 435 8.46 21.46 13.31
CA TYR A 435 9.86 21.85 13.50
C TYR A 435 10.83 20.66 13.45
N CYS A 436 10.43 19.49 13.96
CA CYS A 436 11.31 18.35 14.12
C CYS A 436 11.85 17.82 12.79
N PRO A 437 13.20 17.74 12.58
CA PRO A 437 13.76 17.19 11.33
C PRO A 437 13.28 15.81 10.96
N ALA A 438 13.01 14.93 11.93
CA ALA A 438 12.49 13.59 11.68
C ALA A 438 11.06 13.61 11.12
N GLN A 439 10.28 14.62 11.44
CA GLN A 439 8.88 14.79 11.00
C GLN A 439 8.75 15.71 9.78
N ARG A 440 9.77 16.47 9.46
CA ARG A 440 9.77 17.56 8.49
C ARG A 440 9.22 17.19 7.11
N LYS A 441 9.75 16.14 6.49
CA LYS A 441 9.32 15.72 5.15
C LYS A 441 7.83 15.34 5.13
N GLU A 442 7.36 14.65 6.15
CA GLU A 442 5.96 14.27 6.29
C GLU A 442 5.07 15.48 6.59
N ALA A 443 5.53 16.40 7.45
CA ALA A 443 4.81 17.63 7.74
C ALA A 443 4.64 18.50 6.49
N ILE A 444 5.68 18.65 5.67
CA ILE A 444 5.60 19.40 4.40
C ILE A 444 4.67 18.70 3.41
N ARG A 445 4.75 17.35 3.30
CA ARG A 445 3.86 16.54 2.45
C ARG A 445 2.39 16.74 2.84
N HIS A 446 2.09 16.61 4.13
CA HIS A 446 0.74 16.81 4.65
C HIS A 446 0.26 18.25 4.38
N TYR A 447 1.09 19.23 4.69
CA TYR A 447 0.79 20.67 4.49
C TYR A 447 0.47 20.98 3.02
N ALA A 448 1.25 20.42 2.08
CA ALA A 448 1.06 20.65 0.64
C ALA A 448 -0.10 19.86 0.02
N SER A 449 -0.65 18.87 0.73
CA SER A 449 -1.64 17.95 0.20
C SER A 449 -2.92 18.66 -0.30
N ARG A 450 -3.66 18.00 -1.23
CA ARG A 450 -4.88 18.52 -1.87
C ARG A 450 -5.96 18.94 -0.87
N LYS A 451 -6.10 18.24 0.25
CA LYS A 451 -7.07 18.55 1.31
C LYS A 451 -6.61 19.65 2.26
N ALA A 452 -5.30 19.92 2.31
CA ALA A 452 -4.69 20.98 3.11
C ALA A 452 -4.51 22.25 2.24
N MET A 453 -3.26 22.69 2.00
CA MET A 453 -2.96 23.92 1.27
C MET A 453 -3.01 23.78 -0.26
N ASP A 454 -3.17 22.56 -0.80
CA ASP A 454 -3.32 22.24 -2.22
C ASP A 454 -2.21 22.84 -3.11
N ILE A 455 -0.96 22.57 -2.74
CA ILE A 455 0.21 23.06 -3.49
C ILE A 455 0.53 22.05 -4.60
N GLU A 456 -0.13 22.23 -5.73
CA GLU A 456 0.04 21.37 -6.91
C GLU A 456 1.48 21.43 -7.43
N GLY A 457 2.04 20.25 -7.74
CA GLY A 457 3.43 20.11 -8.23
C GLY A 457 4.47 19.92 -7.13
N LEU A 458 4.12 20.00 -5.84
CA LEU A 458 5.00 19.71 -4.71
C LEU A 458 4.85 18.25 -4.28
N GLY A 459 5.33 17.32 -5.12
CA GLY A 459 5.31 15.88 -4.83
C GLY A 459 6.47 15.42 -3.96
N ASP A 460 6.42 14.14 -3.52
CA ASP A 460 7.35 13.52 -2.56
C ASP A 460 8.81 13.73 -2.91
N ARG A 461 9.18 13.45 -4.16
CA ARG A 461 10.57 13.58 -4.63
C ARG A 461 11.10 15.01 -4.54
N LEU A 462 10.24 15.98 -4.88
CA LEU A 462 10.63 17.40 -4.80
C LEU A 462 10.75 17.86 -3.34
N ILE A 463 9.86 17.39 -2.45
CA ILE A 463 9.96 17.62 -1.00
C ILE A 463 11.28 17.07 -0.47
N GLU A 464 11.65 15.85 -0.86
CA GLU A 464 12.91 15.25 -0.46
C GLU A 464 14.10 16.10 -0.92
N MET A 465 14.15 16.51 -2.18
CA MET A 465 15.22 17.36 -2.71
C MET A 465 15.29 18.71 -1.98
N LEU A 466 14.17 19.41 -1.79
CA LEU A 466 14.13 20.70 -1.12
C LEU A 466 14.61 20.63 0.35
N VAL A 467 14.28 19.53 1.04
CA VAL A 467 14.70 19.33 2.43
C VAL A 467 16.18 18.90 2.51
N ASP A 468 16.60 17.98 1.65
CA ASP A 468 17.97 17.43 1.67
C ASP A 468 19.01 18.46 1.21
N GLU A 469 18.65 19.36 0.27
CA GLU A 469 19.45 20.52 -0.15
C GLU A 469 19.40 21.68 0.87
N GLY A 470 18.63 21.54 1.97
CA GLY A 470 18.52 22.58 3.01
C GLY A 470 17.74 23.82 2.59
N MET A 471 17.03 23.80 1.46
CA MET A 471 16.24 24.92 0.96
C MET A 471 14.96 25.13 1.78
N VAL A 472 14.41 24.07 2.35
CA VAL A 472 13.20 24.07 3.16
C VAL A 472 13.45 23.34 4.48
N SER A 473 13.34 24.08 5.57
CA SER A 473 13.46 23.56 6.93
C SER A 473 12.12 23.54 7.67
N THR A 474 11.21 24.42 7.31
CA THR A 474 9.84 24.49 7.83
C THR A 474 8.86 24.74 6.68
N VAL A 475 7.57 24.52 6.92
CA VAL A 475 6.52 24.83 5.91
C VAL A 475 6.49 26.31 5.52
N ALA A 476 6.97 27.21 6.37
CA ALA A 476 7.05 28.65 6.07
C ALA A 476 8.12 28.97 5.01
N ASP A 477 9.15 28.14 4.87
CA ASP A 477 10.21 28.37 3.89
C ASP A 477 9.72 28.11 2.46
N LEU A 478 8.66 27.33 2.26
CA LEU A 478 8.02 27.15 0.97
C LEU A 478 7.67 28.49 0.30
N TYR A 479 7.20 29.45 1.08
CA TYR A 479 6.77 30.78 0.62
C TYR A 479 7.93 31.75 0.35
N ARG A 480 9.17 31.32 0.61
CA ARG A 480 10.41 32.08 0.32
C ARG A 480 11.16 31.54 -0.88
N LEU A 481 10.72 30.38 -1.41
CA LEU A 481 11.35 29.77 -2.58
C LEU A 481 11.19 30.69 -3.79
N THR A 482 12.27 30.79 -4.58
CA THR A 482 12.27 31.52 -5.85
C THR A 482 12.22 30.57 -7.04
N LYS A 483 11.67 31.03 -8.17
CA LYS A 483 11.66 30.27 -9.42
C LYS A 483 13.06 29.77 -9.77
N PHE A 484 14.10 30.61 -9.58
CA PHE A 484 15.48 30.25 -9.90
C PHE A 484 16.01 29.07 -9.07
N GLN A 485 15.74 29.08 -7.76
CA GLN A 485 16.11 27.98 -6.86
C GLN A 485 15.46 26.66 -7.28
N ILE A 486 14.15 26.69 -7.57
CA ILE A 486 13.42 25.50 -7.99
C ILE A 486 13.90 25.00 -9.36
N ALA A 487 14.13 25.90 -10.32
CA ALA A 487 14.61 25.55 -11.66
C ALA A 487 16.05 24.99 -11.65
N SER A 488 16.83 25.24 -10.59
CA SER A 488 18.18 24.68 -10.43
C SER A 488 18.21 23.23 -9.95
N LEU A 489 17.08 22.71 -9.48
CA LEU A 489 16.95 21.32 -9.01
C LEU A 489 16.91 20.33 -10.18
N GLU A 490 17.43 19.13 -9.96
CA GLU A 490 17.47 18.07 -10.97
C GLU A 490 16.06 17.78 -11.52
N ARG A 491 15.91 17.79 -12.84
CA ARG A 491 14.67 17.53 -13.57
C ARG A 491 13.56 18.58 -13.40
N MET A 492 13.89 19.77 -12.87
CA MET A 492 12.96 20.90 -12.79
C MET A 492 13.27 21.90 -13.90
N GLY A 493 12.34 22.03 -14.85
CA GLY A 493 12.43 23.05 -15.91
C GLY A 493 11.74 24.35 -15.51
N ASP A 494 12.04 25.43 -16.24
CA ASP A 494 11.50 26.79 -16.02
C ASP A 494 9.97 26.85 -15.91
N LYS A 495 9.26 26.05 -16.73
CA LYS A 495 7.79 26.00 -16.72
C LYS A 495 7.26 25.31 -15.45
N SER A 496 7.87 24.21 -15.04
CA SER A 496 7.48 23.48 -13.82
C SER A 496 7.76 24.33 -12.58
N ALA A 497 8.92 25.00 -12.54
CA ALA A 497 9.26 25.91 -11.45
C ALA A 497 8.27 27.10 -11.37
N ALA A 498 7.89 27.70 -12.50
CA ALA A 498 6.91 28.79 -12.53
C ALA A 498 5.51 28.31 -12.06
N ASN A 499 5.08 27.12 -12.47
CA ASN A 499 3.79 26.55 -12.05
C ASN A 499 3.77 26.27 -10.54
N LEU A 500 4.86 25.75 -9.99
CA LEU A 500 4.97 25.48 -8.56
C LEU A 500 4.93 26.79 -7.74
N ILE A 501 5.68 27.82 -8.15
CA ILE A 501 5.62 29.13 -7.48
C ILE A 501 4.19 29.69 -7.52
N ALA A 502 3.53 29.62 -8.65
CA ALA A 502 2.13 30.05 -8.76
C ALA A 502 1.18 29.24 -7.87
N ALA A 503 1.42 27.94 -7.68
CA ALA A 503 0.65 27.12 -6.75
C ALA A 503 0.91 27.49 -5.28
N ILE A 504 2.18 27.73 -4.90
CA ILE A 504 2.55 28.22 -3.58
C ILE A 504 1.89 29.58 -3.30
N ASP A 505 1.92 30.51 -4.25
CA ASP A 505 1.30 31.83 -4.06
C ASP A 505 -0.22 31.75 -3.92
N ARG A 506 -0.90 30.88 -4.68
CA ARG A 506 -2.35 30.63 -4.51
C ARG A 506 -2.71 30.07 -3.15
N SER A 507 -1.81 29.31 -2.52
CA SER A 507 -2.05 28.70 -1.21
C SER A 507 -1.94 29.69 -0.03
N ARG A 508 -1.65 30.98 -0.26
CA ARG A 508 -1.47 31.95 0.83
C ARG A 508 -2.76 32.36 1.54
N GLU A 509 -3.91 32.18 0.92
CA GLU A 509 -5.21 32.62 1.43
C GLU A 509 -6.21 31.45 1.54
N PRO A 510 -5.90 30.40 2.33
CA PRO A 510 -6.84 29.28 2.52
C PRO A 510 -8.02 29.71 3.42
N VAL A 511 -9.09 28.93 3.40
CA VAL A 511 -10.11 29.00 4.46
C VAL A 511 -9.54 28.44 5.78
N LEU A 512 -10.02 28.94 6.93
CA LEU A 512 -9.46 28.62 8.25
C LEU A 512 -9.34 27.12 8.52
N TRP A 513 -10.39 26.34 8.21
CA TRP A 513 -10.36 24.90 8.48
C TRP A 513 -9.30 24.15 7.67
N ARG A 514 -9.03 24.56 6.41
CA ARG A 514 -7.96 23.96 5.60
C ARG A 514 -6.59 24.26 6.17
N PHE A 515 -6.39 25.51 6.61
CA PHE A 515 -5.15 25.87 7.28
C PHE A 515 -4.96 25.08 8.58
N LEU A 516 -6.01 24.97 9.41
CA LEU A 516 -5.98 24.21 10.65
C LEU A 516 -5.66 22.71 10.38
N TYR A 517 -6.29 22.12 9.38
CA TYR A 517 -5.96 20.76 8.94
C TYR A 517 -4.51 20.64 8.44
N ALA A 518 -4.02 21.65 7.70
CA ALA A 518 -2.66 21.68 7.16
C ALA A 518 -1.57 21.73 8.24
N LEU A 519 -1.88 22.26 9.44
CA LEU A 519 -0.96 22.25 10.58
C LEU A 519 -0.61 20.84 11.07
N GLY A 520 -1.38 19.83 10.68
CA GLY A 520 -1.11 18.44 11.01
C GLY A 520 -1.25 18.11 12.49
N ILE A 521 -2.11 18.84 13.21
CA ILE A 521 -2.43 18.55 14.60
C ILE A 521 -2.98 17.14 14.69
N ARG A 522 -2.42 16.34 15.58
CA ARG A 522 -2.78 14.94 15.70
C ARG A 522 -4.26 14.76 16.03
N GLU A 523 -4.89 13.73 15.46
CA GLU A 523 -6.31 13.41 15.57
C GLU A 523 -7.25 14.54 15.09
N VAL A 524 -6.71 15.66 14.61
CA VAL A 524 -7.49 16.71 13.97
C VAL A 524 -7.58 16.40 12.47
N GLY A 525 -8.61 15.64 12.10
CA GLY A 525 -8.95 15.37 10.72
C GLY A 525 -9.70 16.53 10.05
N GLU A 526 -10.05 16.34 8.77
CA GLU A 526 -10.79 17.36 7.99
C GLU A 526 -12.12 17.74 8.67
N ALA A 527 -12.90 16.77 9.15
CA ALA A 527 -14.17 17.01 9.83
C ALA A 527 -13.97 17.78 11.15
N THR A 528 -13.00 17.37 11.95
CA THR A 528 -12.67 18.04 13.22
C THR A 528 -12.17 19.47 12.99
N ALA A 529 -11.33 19.68 11.96
CA ALA A 529 -10.84 21.03 11.60
C ALA A 529 -11.99 21.97 11.20
N LYS A 530 -12.97 21.46 10.41
CA LYS A 530 -14.19 22.20 10.06
C LYS A 530 -15.03 22.52 11.29
N GLY A 531 -15.23 21.54 12.18
CA GLY A 531 -15.98 21.77 13.43
C GLY A 531 -15.34 22.82 14.33
N LEU A 532 -14.02 22.78 14.48
CA LEU A 532 -13.27 23.77 15.27
C LEU A 532 -13.35 25.16 14.63
N ALA A 533 -13.16 25.27 13.32
CA ALA A 533 -13.23 26.54 12.61
C ALA A 533 -14.63 27.18 12.71
N ALA A 534 -15.68 26.39 12.48
CA ALA A 534 -17.07 26.84 12.57
C ALA A 534 -17.46 27.25 14.01
N HIS A 535 -16.92 26.55 15.04
CA HIS A 535 -17.25 26.84 16.45
C HIS A 535 -16.52 28.08 17.00
N PHE A 536 -15.23 28.20 16.70
CA PHE A 536 -14.38 29.26 17.27
C PHE A 536 -14.19 30.45 16.34
N GLY A 537 -14.39 30.32 15.04
CA GLY A 537 -14.29 31.33 14.00
C GLY A 537 -12.87 31.82 13.69
N THR A 538 -11.97 31.85 14.65
CA THR A 538 -10.59 32.35 14.50
C THR A 538 -9.56 31.36 15.01
N LEU A 539 -8.33 31.41 14.46
CA LEU A 539 -7.23 30.59 14.93
C LEU A 539 -6.80 30.96 16.36
N GLU A 540 -6.85 32.23 16.67
CA GLU A 540 -6.52 32.77 18.00
C GLU A 540 -7.46 32.16 19.06
N ALA A 541 -8.78 32.18 18.82
CA ALA A 541 -9.75 31.59 19.73
C ALA A 541 -9.52 30.08 19.92
N ILE A 542 -9.17 29.34 18.88
CA ILE A 542 -8.84 27.91 18.98
C ILE A 542 -7.56 27.73 19.82
N SER A 543 -6.54 28.53 19.59
CA SER A 543 -5.24 28.42 20.27
C SER A 543 -5.30 28.76 21.76
N GLU A 544 -6.21 29.63 22.16
CA GLU A 544 -6.39 30.10 23.56
C GLU A 544 -7.42 29.26 24.32
N ALA A 545 -8.27 28.49 23.62
CA ALA A 545 -9.31 27.66 24.23
C ALA A 545 -8.73 26.63 25.20
N ASP A 546 -9.38 26.43 26.33
CA ASP A 546 -9.05 25.35 27.26
C ASP A 546 -9.64 24.02 26.80
N GLU A 547 -9.21 22.92 27.43
CA GLU A 547 -9.68 21.56 27.02
C GLU A 547 -11.19 21.39 27.17
N ALA A 548 -11.82 22.03 28.16
CA ALA A 548 -13.26 21.95 28.37
C ALA A 548 -14.02 22.63 27.23
N SER A 549 -13.56 23.82 26.81
CA SER A 549 -14.13 24.54 25.66
C SER A 549 -13.93 23.77 24.33
N LEU A 550 -12.74 23.19 24.11
CA LEU A 550 -12.47 22.38 22.92
C LEU A 550 -13.39 21.15 22.83
N GLN A 551 -13.71 20.52 23.98
CA GLN A 551 -14.60 19.35 24.04
C GLN A 551 -16.07 19.69 23.79
N THR A 552 -16.47 20.96 23.71
CA THR A 552 -17.82 21.36 23.29
C THR A 552 -18.03 21.14 21.76
N VAL A 553 -16.95 21.04 20.99
CA VAL A 553 -17.01 20.79 19.55
C VAL A 553 -17.33 19.30 19.30
N PRO A 554 -18.31 18.96 18.44
CA PRO A 554 -18.60 17.57 18.08
C PRO A 554 -17.35 16.81 17.62
N ASP A 555 -17.25 15.55 18.02
CA ASP A 555 -16.14 14.64 17.72
C ASP A 555 -14.76 15.08 18.33
N VAL A 556 -14.72 16.06 19.24
CA VAL A 556 -13.53 16.41 20.01
C VAL A 556 -13.64 15.85 21.43
N GLY A 557 -12.95 14.73 21.67
CA GLY A 557 -12.82 14.13 23.00
C GLY A 557 -11.60 14.68 23.77
N PRO A 558 -11.37 14.20 25.02
CA PRO A 558 -10.24 14.63 25.85
C PRO A 558 -8.87 14.47 25.18
N ILE A 559 -8.67 13.36 24.44
CA ILE A 559 -7.41 13.08 23.74
C ILE A 559 -7.15 14.13 22.63
N VAL A 560 -8.17 14.44 21.83
CA VAL A 560 -8.05 15.42 20.75
C VAL A 560 -7.83 16.83 21.31
N ALA A 561 -8.56 17.19 22.36
CA ALA A 561 -8.38 18.48 23.06
C ALA A 561 -6.96 18.61 23.62
N GLY A 562 -6.43 17.55 24.24
CA GLY A 562 -5.04 17.51 24.72
C GLY A 562 -4.02 17.69 23.60
N HIS A 563 -4.23 17.09 22.43
CA HIS A 563 -3.35 17.27 21.26
C HIS A 563 -3.37 18.71 20.74
N ILE A 564 -4.54 19.35 20.67
CA ILE A 564 -4.68 20.75 20.24
C ILE A 564 -3.93 21.66 21.20
N ARG A 565 -4.16 21.52 22.51
CA ARG A 565 -3.46 22.29 23.54
C ARG A 565 -1.95 22.10 23.51
N SER A 566 -1.49 20.86 23.41
CA SER A 566 -0.08 20.52 23.29
C SER A 566 0.56 21.16 22.05
N PHE A 567 -0.11 21.13 20.90
CA PHE A 567 0.40 21.72 19.66
C PHE A 567 0.61 23.25 19.80
N PHE A 568 -0.41 23.97 20.25
CA PHE A 568 -0.32 25.44 20.40
C PHE A 568 0.55 25.88 21.57
N GLY A 569 0.75 25.03 22.57
CA GLY A 569 1.63 25.27 23.71
C GLY A 569 3.13 25.18 23.38
N GLN A 570 3.51 24.52 22.25
CA GLN A 570 4.92 24.32 21.89
C GLN A 570 5.53 25.58 21.25
N PRO A 571 6.66 26.12 21.80
CA PRO A 571 7.30 27.35 21.30
C PRO A 571 7.65 27.24 19.80
N HIS A 572 8.18 26.09 19.36
CA HIS A 572 8.57 25.89 17.96
C HIS A 572 7.39 25.90 16.96
N ASN A 573 6.22 25.42 17.38
CA ASN A 573 5.02 25.52 16.57
C ASN A 573 4.53 26.98 16.48
N GLN A 574 4.60 27.72 17.58
CA GLN A 574 4.29 29.16 17.60
C GLN A 574 5.25 29.95 16.70
N GLU A 575 6.56 29.64 16.74
CA GLU A 575 7.55 30.27 15.85
C GLU A 575 7.24 29.95 14.37
N THR A 576 6.82 28.73 14.06
CA THR A 576 6.43 28.33 12.69
C THR A 576 5.18 29.08 12.23
N LEU A 577 4.16 29.23 13.09
CA LEU A 577 2.96 30.01 12.81
C LEU A 577 3.29 31.49 12.58
N ALA A 578 4.15 32.08 13.44
CA ALA A 578 4.61 33.44 13.24
C ALA A 578 5.40 33.63 11.93
N ALA A 579 6.22 32.64 11.56
CA ALA A 579 6.96 32.65 10.31
C ALA A 579 6.03 32.55 9.08
N LEU A 580 4.96 31.75 9.14
CA LEU A 580 3.92 31.68 8.10
C LEU A 580 3.19 33.01 7.93
N LYS A 581 2.75 33.66 9.06
CA LYS A 581 2.15 35.00 9.01
C LYS A 581 3.10 36.01 8.37
N LYS A 582 4.39 36.00 8.78
CA LYS A 582 5.42 36.88 8.20
C LYS A 582 5.69 36.61 6.74
N ALA A 583 5.52 35.37 6.28
CA ALA A 583 5.63 34.98 4.88
C ALA A 583 4.39 35.38 4.04
N GLY A 584 3.38 35.99 4.63
CA GLY A 584 2.17 36.47 3.95
C GLY A 584 1.07 35.42 3.84
N VAL A 585 1.10 34.36 4.65
CA VAL A 585 -0.02 33.43 4.73
C VAL A 585 -1.08 34.01 5.64
N THR A 586 -2.28 34.18 5.11
CA THR A 586 -3.47 34.68 5.81
C THR A 586 -4.61 33.70 5.56
N TRP A 587 -5.58 33.63 6.43
CA TRP A 587 -6.74 32.77 6.27
C TRP A 587 -8.04 33.56 6.46
N GLN A 588 -9.08 33.09 5.76
CA GLN A 588 -10.41 33.66 5.92
C GLN A 588 -11.02 33.11 7.22
N GLU A 589 -11.37 34.02 8.12
CA GLU A 589 -12.07 33.67 9.36
C GLU A 589 -13.50 33.24 9.02
N GLU A 590 -14.02 32.27 9.77
CA GLU A 590 -15.38 31.80 9.61
C GLU A 590 -16.31 32.62 10.49
N GLN A 591 -17.47 33.02 9.97
CA GLN A 591 -18.50 33.66 10.79
C GLN A 591 -19.06 32.60 11.75
N VAL A 592 -18.90 32.82 13.05
CA VAL A 592 -19.53 31.97 14.06
C VAL A 592 -21.03 32.19 14.02
N LEU A 593 -21.78 31.28 13.43
CA LEU A 593 -23.24 31.30 13.47
C LEU A 593 -23.67 30.90 14.88
N SER A 594 -24.52 31.75 15.51
CA SER A 594 -25.12 31.41 16.80
C SER A 594 -25.99 30.14 16.70
N VAL A 595 -26.20 29.47 17.82
CA VAL A 595 -27.05 28.25 17.88
C VAL A 595 -28.46 28.50 17.29
N ASP A 596 -28.96 29.73 17.41
CA ASP A 596 -30.24 30.17 16.85
C ASP A 596 -30.19 30.33 15.33
N GLU A 597 -29.01 30.37 14.70
CA GLU A 597 -28.79 30.43 13.24
C GLU A 597 -28.48 29.06 12.61
N GLN A 598 -28.52 27.97 13.41
CA GLN A 598 -28.36 26.59 12.94
C GLN A 598 -29.68 25.80 12.99
N PRO A 599 -30.62 26.04 12.07
CA PRO A 599 -31.97 25.49 12.13
C PRO A 599 -32.06 23.97 12.00
N LEU A 600 -31.00 23.34 11.46
CA LEU A 600 -30.92 21.89 11.27
C LEU A 600 -30.02 21.20 12.32
N SER A 601 -29.66 21.89 13.39
CA SER A 601 -28.81 21.33 14.45
C SER A 601 -29.41 20.05 15.04
N GLY A 602 -28.59 19.00 15.18
CA GLY A 602 -29.01 17.69 15.68
C GLY A 602 -29.76 16.81 14.68
N GLN A 603 -30.04 17.29 13.46
CA GLN A 603 -30.72 16.52 12.42
C GLN A 603 -29.71 15.76 11.53
N THR A 604 -30.07 14.52 11.17
CA THR A 604 -29.26 13.74 10.22
C THR A 604 -29.93 13.76 8.85
N TRP A 605 -29.20 14.20 7.82
CA TRP A 605 -29.66 14.30 6.44
C TRP A 605 -28.89 13.34 5.53
N VAL A 606 -29.46 12.92 4.42
CA VAL A 606 -28.83 12.03 3.43
C VAL A 606 -29.01 12.58 2.05
N LEU A 607 -27.94 12.61 1.26
CA LEU A 607 -27.96 13.01 -0.16
C LEU A 607 -27.92 11.76 -1.04
N THR A 608 -28.77 11.72 -2.08
CA THR A 608 -28.81 10.63 -3.06
C THR A 608 -29.11 11.15 -4.46
N GLY A 609 -28.67 10.46 -5.50
CA GLY A 609 -28.79 10.92 -6.88
C GLY A 609 -27.82 12.02 -7.27
N THR A 610 -27.95 12.54 -8.48
CA THR A 610 -27.16 13.64 -9.05
C THR A 610 -27.95 14.93 -8.94
N LEU A 611 -27.37 15.97 -8.35
CA LEU A 611 -27.94 17.32 -8.32
C LEU A 611 -27.46 18.08 -9.56
N SER A 612 -28.34 18.83 -10.23
CA SER A 612 -28.03 19.54 -11.46
C SER A 612 -27.45 20.94 -11.23
N GLY A 613 -27.85 21.63 -10.18
CA GLY A 613 -27.44 22.99 -9.84
C GLY A 613 -26.21 23.09 -8.94
N MET A 614 -25.83 22.00 -8.26
CA MET A 614 -24.66 21.99 -7.38
C MET A 614 -24.05 20.59 -7.25
N THR A 615 -22.77 20.49 -6.92
CA THR A 615 -22.15 19.19 -6.63
C THR A 615 -22.65 18.64 -5.29
N ARG A 616 -22.55 17.32 -5.12
CA ARG A 616 -22.95 16.65 -3.88
C ARG A 616 -22.15 17.16 -2.67
N ASP A 617 -20.90 17.51 -2.87
CA ASP A 617 -20.04 18.06 -1.82
C ASP A 617 -20.46 19.48 -1.45
N GLN A 618 -20.85 20.31 -2.42
CA GLN A 618 -21.43 21.62 -2.16
C GLN A 618 -22.75 21.54 -1.40
N ALA A 619 -23.66 20.64 -1.81
CA ALA A 619 -24.92 20.43 -1.09
C ALA A 619 -24.68 19.95 0.34
N LYS A 620 -23.70 19.07 0.55
CA LYS A 620 -23.29 18.60 1.87
C LYS A 620 -22.79 19.77 2.73
N GLU A 621 -21.89 20.56 2.19
CA GLU A 621 -21.29 21.71 2.90
C GLU A 621 -22.35 22.74 3.32
N LYS A 622 -23.30 23.05 2.42
CA LYS A 622 -24.40 23.98 2.73
C LYS A 622 -25.37 23.45 3.79
N LEU A 623 -25.66 22.15 3.81
CA LEU A 623 -26.46 21.54 4.86
C LEU A 623 -25.72 21.51 6.21
N GLU A 624 -24.41 21.25 6.18
CA GLU A 624 -23.56 21.29 7.38
C GLU A 624 -23.43 22.70 7.95
N GLN A 625 -23.42 23.76 7.11
CA GLN A 625 -23.50 25.15 7.55
C GLN A 625 -24.79 25.44 8.35
N LEU A 626 -25.91 24.84 7.98
CA LEU A 626 -27.17 24.94 8.73
C LEU A 626 -27.22 24.03 9.99
N GLY A 627 -26.13 23.33 10.30
CA GLY A 627 -26.01 22.48 11.47
C GLY A 627 -26.46 21.03 11.27
N ALA A 628 -26.80 20.60 10.04
CA ALA A 628 -27.18 19.21 9.77
C ALA A 628 -25.96 18.29 9.75
N LYS A 629 -26.16 17.03 10.21
CA LYS A 629 -25.19 15.94 10.00
C LYS A 629 -25.54 15.21 8.71
N VAL A 630 -24.64 15.23 7.71
CA VAL A 630 -24.88 14.52 6.44
C VAL A 630 -24.30 13.09 6.51
N ALA A 631 -25.19 12.07 6.42
CA ALA A 631 -24.84 10.67 6.52
C ALA A 631 -24.84 9.96 5.16
N GLY A 632 -24.06 8.88 5.06
CA GLY A 632 -23.95 8.06 3.85
C GLY A 632 -25.10 7.08 3.63
N SER A 633 -25.92 6.79 4.66
CA SER A 633 -26.99 5.79 4.62
C SER A 633 -28.26 6.27 5.32
N VAL A 634 -29.41 5.82 4.82
CA VAL A 634 -30.73 6.15 5.39
C VAL A 634 -31.07 5.19 6.54
N SER A 635 -31.55 5.74 7.66
CA SER A 635 -31.97 5.03 8.84
C SER A 635 -33.25 5.66 9.43
N LYS A 636 -33.85 5.05 10.43
CA LYS A 636 -35.00 5.63 11.17
C LYS A 636 -34.67 6.96 11.89
N LYS A 637 -33.40 7.27 12.06
CA LYS A 637 -32.90 8.53 12.65
C LYS A 637 -32.64 9.62 11.61
N THR A 638 -32.81 9.31 10.32
CA THR A 638 -32.63 10.30 9.23
C THR A 638 -33.81 11.26 9.24
N ALA A 639 -33.55 12.56 9.37
CA ALA A 639 -34.56 13.60 9.41
C ALA A 639 -35.12 13.90 8.01
N CYS A 640 -34.23 13.91 6.98
CA CYS A 640 -34.64 14.16 5.60
C CYS A 640 -33.64 13.54 4.62
N VAL A 641 -34.13 13.18 3.44
CA VAL A 641 -33.31 12.73 2.30
C VAL A 641 -33.47 13.73 1.16
N VAL A 642 -32.36 14.24 0.62
CA VAL A 642 -32.37 15.04 -0.61
C VAL A 642 -32.13 14.10 -1.78
N ALA A 643 -33.07 14.06 -2.72
CA ALA A 643 -33.04 13.19 -3.88
C ALA A 643 -32.91 14.00 -5.17
N GLY A 644 -31.75 13.88 -5.84
CA GLY A 644 -31.55 14.37 -7.20
C GLY A 644 -31.95 13.35 -8.27
N GLU A 645 -31.55 13.60 -9.52
CA GLU A 645 -31.81 12.66 -10.63
C GLU A 645 -31.17 11.29 -10.39
N ALA A 646 -31.84 10.23 -10.81
CA ALA A 646 -31.41 8.85 -10.66
C ALA A 646 -31.12 8.45 -9.19
N ALA A 647 -31.91 8.94 -8.24
CA ALA A 647 -31.86 8.57 -6.85
C ALA A 647 -32.18 7.07 -6.68
N GLY A 648 -31.16 6.24 -6.42
CA GLY A 648 -31.26 4.76 -6.35
C GLY A 648 -31.86 4.23 -5.04
N SER A 649 -31.29 3.12 -4.54
CA SER A 649 -31.78 2.36 -3.38
C SER A 649 -32.00 3.17 -2.08
N LYS A 650 -31.34 4.31 -1.91
CA LYS A 650 -31.51 5.17 -0.74
C LYS A 650 -32.86 5.89 -0.73
N LEU A 651 -33.40 6.27 -1.91
CA LEU A 651 -34.74 6.86 -2.02
C LEU A 651 -35.80 5.83 -1.65
N ALA A 652 -35.75 4.64 -2.24
CA ALA A 652 -36.68 3.55 -1.91
C ALA A 652 -36.64 3.22 -0.41
N LYS A 653 -35.45 3.25 0.21
CA LYS A 653 -35.33 3.01 1.65
C LYS A 653 -35.90 4.16 2.49
N ALA A 654 -35.79 5.42 2.04
CA ALA A 654 -36.41 6.55 2.72
C ALA A 654 -37.95 6.44 2.70
N GLU A 655 -38.55 6.10 1.56
CA GLU A 655 -39.96 5.85 1.40
C GLU A 655 -40.46 4.71 2.28
N GLN A 656 -39.71 3.59 2.31
CA GLN A 656 -40.04 2.43 3.17
C GLN A 656 -39.99 2.78 4.66
N LEU A 657 -39.12 3.67 5.08
CA LEU A 657 -38.98 4.08 6.48
C LEU A 657 -39.83 5.30 6.84
N GLY A 658 -40.56 5.89 5.88
CA GLY A 658 -41.40 7.09 6.07
C GLY A 658 -40.55 8.34 6.36
N VAL A 659 -39.29 8.41 5.86
CA VAL A 659 -38.42 9.56 6.02
C VAL A 659 -38.78 10.63 4.97
N PRO A 660 -38.95 11.90 5.37
CA PRO A 660 -39.22 13.00 4.44
C PRO A 660 -38.17 13.06 3.32
N VAL A 661 -38.64 13.34 2.09
CA VAL A 661 -37.77 13.48 0.93
C VAL A 661 -38.00 14.87 0.34
N LEU A 662 -36.87 15.58 0.09
CA LEU A 662 -36.84 16.82 -0.68
C LEU A 662 -36.19 16.55 -2.03
N ASP A 663 -36.67 17.20 -3.07
CA ASP A 663 -35.99 17.30 -4.33
C ASP A 663 -34.95 18.43 -4.32
N GLU A 664 -34.27 18.64 -5.43
CA GLU A 664 -33.24 19.66 -5.56
C GLU A 664 -33.83 21.09 -5.41
N GLU A 665 -35.05 21.32 -5.87
CA GLU A 665 -35.74 22.61 -5.75
C GLU A 665 -36.12 22.89 -4.27
N GLY A 666 -36.57 21.85 -3.54
CA GLY A 666 -36.82 21.89 -2.11
C GLY A 666 -35.58 22.21 -1.30
N LEU A 667 -34.44 21.61 -1.65
CA LEU A 667 -33.14 21.97 -1.04
C LEU A 667 -32.77 23.43 -1.32
N ALA A 668 -32.89 23.86 -2.58
CA ALA A 668 -32.56 25.23 -2.97
C ALA A 668 -33.43 26.27 -2.23
N ASN A 669 -34.73 25.97 -2.04
CA ASN A 669 -35.64 26.84 -1.30
C ASN A 669 -35.25 26.88 0.20
N LEU A 670 -34.96 25.75 0.81
CA LEU A 670 -34.47 25.68 2.21
C LEU A 670 -33.20 26.52 2.39
N LEU A 671 -32.23 26.42 1.51
CA LEU A 671 -30.99 27.19 1.57
C LEU A 671 -31.26 28.70 1.46
N ARG A 672 -32.13 29.12 0.54
CA ARG A 672 -32.51 30.55 0.38
C ARG A 672 -33.27 31.11 1.58
N GLU A 673 -34.16 30.33 2.20
CA GLU A 673 -34.87 30.73 3.42
C GLU A 673 -33.91 31.06 4.56
N HIS A 674 -32.75 30.40 4.56
CA HIS A 674 -31.70 30.64 5.58
C HIS A 674 -30.53 31.49 5.07
N GLY A 675 -30.71 32.21 3.94
CA GLY A 675 -29.75 33.19 3.45
C GLY A 675 -28.48 32.59 2.82
N ILE A 676 -28.49 31.29 2.48
CA ILE A 676 -27.37 30.64 1.80
C ILE A 676 -27.58 30.71 0.28
N GLU A 677 -26.62 31.27 -0.45
CA GLU A 677 -26.63 31.30 -1.93
C GLU A 677 -26.58 29.87 -2.49
N VAL A 678 -27.41 29.60 -3.50
CA VAL A 678 -27.58 28.27 -4.12
C VAL A 678 -26.61 28.05 -5.25
#